data_d0780a97d95dc2421a767f7975d1483e
#
_entry.id   d0780a97d95dc2421a767f7975d1483e
#
_cell.length_a   1.000
_cell.length_b   1.000
_cell.length_c   1.000
_cell.angle_alpha   90.00
_cell.angle_beta   90.00
_cell.angle_gamma   90.00
#
_symmetry.space_group_name_H-M   'P 1'
#
loop_
_entity.id
_entity.type
_entity.pdbx_description
1 polymer ?
#
loop_
_entity_poly.entity_id
_entity_poly.type
_entity_poly.pdbx_seq_one_letter_code
_entity_poly.pdbx_strand_id
1 'polypeptide(L)'
;MLSPLQLSWFCKNIKLPQIKCKFAINKVGIMTYNFKEIEAKWQNYWAQNKTFKAETNTNKPKYYVLDMFPYPSGAGLHVGHPLGYIASDIYARYKRHKGFNVLHPQGYDSFGLPAEQYAIQTGQHPAVTTEKNINTYRRQLDQIGFSFDWSREVRTSSPDYYKWTQWIFIQLFNSWYDKTDDKAKPITELIAHFSKEGNKNINAVCDDDVQLFSAQEWNDFSDKKQQNILLQYRLTYLAEAEVNWCPELGTVLANDEIVNGVSERGGYPVVRKKMTQWSMRISAYADRLLTGLEKIDWTDALKESQRNWIGKSVGASVRFNVVGFDAKIEVFTTRPDTIFGVSFMTLAPEHDLVKSITLETQKEAVEQYILATSKRSERERMAEVKSISGVFTGAYAEHPFTKESIPIWIGDYVLAGYGTGAVMAVPCGDQRDYDFAKHFNISIPNIFDGVDISEEAFTDKSKTKIGNSQFLDGLDFKSATKRVIEALEDINQGEGKINYRLRDAVFSRQRYWGEPFPVYYVDGLPQMIDQSHLPITLPEVEKYLPTKEGEPPLGRAEVWAWDTQKNTVVSNTTIDHKTIFPLELNTMPGWAGSSWYFNRYMDAHNSDEFASQEALDYWQQVDLYIGGSEHATGHLLYARFWQKFLFDLGYLPVDEFAKKLINQGMILGTSAFVARVNGSNTFMSYDKITNENVQYIHADVSFVNASNELDIEAFKLWRKEFSTSEFHLSDDGSFKVRREVEKMSKSKYNVVNPDEICETYGADALRLYEMFLGPLEQYKPWNTAGITGVSTFLKKLWKLYVNDSGIKATDESPSKDALKTLHKTIKKVTEDIEQFSFNTSVSNFMIAVNELTAQGCSSRSVLEPLLILISPYAPHIAEELWAKLGNQDSISSAKFPVFEPSYLVESSKNYPISFNGKMRFTLELSLDLSKDEIEQTVLAHEKTIAQLQGRVPKKVIVVPGKIVNIVG
;
A
#
# COMPACT_ATOMS: atom_id res chain seq x y z
N MET A 1 43.64 14.07 23.44
CA MET A 1 43.27 14.99 24.52
C MET A 1 44.39 14.94 25.58
N LEU A 2 45.10 15.99 25.73
CA LEU A 2 46.14 16.14 26.77
C LEU A 2 45.51 16.49 28.10
N SER A 3 46.00 15.93 29.21
CA SER A 3 45.48 16.17 30.55
C SER A 3 45.72 17.61 31.00
N PRO A 4 44.91 18.12 31.93
CA PRO A 4 45.06 19.52 32.44
C PRO A 4 46.47 19.87 32.97
N LEU A 5 47.22 18.89 33.42
CA LEU A 5 48.59 19.06 33.89
C LEU A 5 49.62 19.23 32.74
N GLN A 6 49.39 18.67 31.58
CA GLN A 6 50.23 18.78 30.41
C GLN A 6 50.01 20.12 29.69
N LEU A 7 48.82 20.67 29.71
CA LEU A 7 48.53 22.04 29.22
C LEU A 7 49.19 23.12 30.06
N SER A 8 49.28 22.93 31.39
CA SER A 8 49.96 23.88 32.31
C SER A 8 51.46 23.97 32.07
N TRP A 9 52.09 22.86 31.66
CA TRP A 9 53.52 22.84 31.34
C TRP A 9 53.84 23.50 29.99
N PHE A 10 52.93 23.35 29.01
CA PHE A 10 53.08 23.95 27.68
C PHE A 10 52.97 25.47 27.66
N CYS A 11 52.11 26.04 28.55
CA CYS A 11 51.95 27.48 28.66
C CYS A 11 53.08 28.22 29.41
N LYS A 12 53.93 27.51 30.16
CA LYS A 12 55.07 28.10 30.89
C LYS A 12 56.34 28.30 30.06
N ASN A 13 56.47 27.64 28.92
CA ASN A 13 57.74 27.59 28.18
C ASN A 13 57.76 28.29 26.82
N ILE A 14 56.67 28.94 26.39
CA ILE A 14 56.66 29.68 25.10
C ILE A 14 56.35 31.15 25.40
N LYS A 15 57.36 32.00 25.24
CA LYS A 15 57.21 33.47 25.27
C LYS A 15 56.47 33.95 23.99
N LEU A 16 55.15 34.13 24.08
CA LEU A 16 54.35 34.83 23.08
C LEU A 16 53.63 35.99 23.78
N PRO A 17 53.32 37.14 23.07
CA PRO A 17 52.81 38.36 23.72
C PRO A 17 51.40 38.13 24.27
N GLN A 18 51.06 38.80 25.35
CA GLN A 18 49.85 38.70 26.13
C GLN A 18 48.58 38.86 25.26
N ILE A 19 48.01 37.75 24.82
CA ILE A 19 46.60 37.69 24.44
C ILE A 19 45.83 37.35 25.73
N LYS A 20 45.09 38.33 26.25
CA LYS A 20 44.15 38.12 27.36
C LYS A 20 43.04 37.19 26.89
N CYS A 21 43.24 35.88 27.05
CA CYS A 21 42.14 34.95 27.02
C CYS A 21 41.26 35.22 28.25
N LYS A 22 40.22 35.99 28.07
CA LYS A 22 39.09 35.97 29.00
C LYS A 22 38.41 34.61 28.86
N PHE A 23 38.79 33.65 29.69
CA PHE A 23 37.90 32.55 30.01
C PHE A 23 36.72 33.17 30.80
N ALA A 24 35.67 33.51 30.05
CA ALA A 24 34.37 33.71 30.64
C ALA A 24 33.93 32.35 31.19
N ILE A 25 34.05 32.14 32.48
CA ILE A 25 33.29 31.14 33.22
C ILE A 25 31.84 31.61 33.09
N ASN A 26 31.14 31.14 32.07
CA ASN A 26 29.69 31.27 31.98
C ASN A 26 29.11 30.38 33.11
N LYS A 27 28.98 30.94 34.29
CA LYS A 27 28.00 30.54 35.27
C LYS A 27 26.67 31.10 34.80
N VAL A 28 25.69 30.23 34.75
CA VAL A 28 24.31 30.32 34.32
C VAL A 28 24.18 29.98 32.82
N GLY A 29 24.15 28.71 32.53
CA GLY A 29 23.65 28.21 31.27
C GLY A 29 22.18 28.62 31.16
N ILE A 30 21.91 29.58 30.28
CA ILE A 30 20.54 29.80 29.81
C ILE A 30 20.01 28.44 29.37
N MET A 31 18.95 27.91 30.03
CA MET A 31 18.34 26.65 29.67
C MET A 31 17.62 26.81 28.32
N THR A 32 18.38 26.90 27.24
CA THR A 32 17.85 26.99 25.89
C THR A 32 17.39 25.62 25.41
N TYR A 33 16.36 25.60 24.59
CA TYR A 33 15.92 24.39 23.93
C TYR A 33 16.97 23.90 22.91
N ASN A 34 17.82 22.95 23.34
CA ASN A 34 18.79 22.28 22.47
C ASN A 34 18.26 20.92 22.06
N PHE A 35 17.52 20.88 20.95
CA PHE A 35 16.89 19.65 20.45
C PHE A 35 17.92 18.55 20.15
N LYS A 36 19.12 18.87 19.64
CA LYS A 36 20.14 17.86 19.30
C LYS A 36 20.59 17.04 20.53
N GLU A 37 20.86 17.71 21.63
CA GLU A 37 21.26 17.05 22.89
C GLU A 37 20.08 16.26 23.49
N ILE A 38 18.89 16.84 23.47
CA ILE A 38 17.68 16.24 24.02
C ILE A 38 17.31 14.95 23.24
N GLU A 39 17.28 15.03 21.91
CA GLU A 39 16.96 13.89 21.04
C GLU A 39 17.97 12.76 21.21
N ALA A 40 19.26 13.03 21.12
CA ALA A 40 20.30 12.04 21.34
C ALA A 40 20.23 11.36 22.72
N LYS A 41 19.95 12.15 23.79
CA LYS A 41 19.78 11.61 25.13
C LYS A 41 18.65 10.60 25.22
N TRP A 42 17.47 10.95 24.72
CA TRP A 42 16.29 10.11 24.87
C TRP A 42 16.26 8.92 23.93
N GLN A 43 16.76 9.03 22.71
CA GLN A 43 16.98 7.89 21.81
C GLN A 43 17.88 6.84 22.46
N ASN A 44 19.00 7.28 23.07
CA ASN A 44 19.88 6.37 23.82
C ASN A 44 19.19 5.74 25.05
N TYR A 45 18.38 6.52 25.76
CA TYR A 45 17.63 6.02 26.92
C TYR A 45 16.65 4.90 26.50
N TRP A 46 15.85 5.14 25.47
CA TRP A 46 14.87 4.17 25.00
C TRP A 46 15.55 2.88 24.50
N ALA A 47 16.64 3.00 23.76
CA ALA A 47 17.41 1.86 23.27
C ALA A 47 17.99 1.01 24.40
N GLN A 48 18.64 1.64 25.40
CA GLN A 48 19.26 0.94 26.53
C GLN A 48 18.23 0.26 27.44
N ASN A 49 17.09 0.90 27.69
CA ASN A 49 16.05 0.39 28.57
C ASN A 49 15.04 -0.51 27.85
N LYS A 50 15.15 -0.67 26.50
CA LYS A 50 14.16 -1.40 25.68
C LYS A 50 12.73 -0.96 26.01
N THR A 51 12.53 0.37 26.13
CA THR A 51 11.32 1.01 26.67
C THR A 51 10.02 0.55 25.99
N PHE A 52 10.10 0.17 24.73
CA PHE A 52 8.93 -0.18 23.90
C PHE A 52 8.78 -1.68 23.65
N LYS A 53 9.56 -2.53 24.34
CA LYS A 53 9.45 -3.99 24.23
C LYS A 53 8.07 -4.47 24.67
N ALA A 54 7.41 -5.25 23.78
CA ALA A 54 6.14 -5.89 24.07
C ALA A 54 6.37 -7.30 24.62
N GLU A 55 5.60 -7.68 25.64
CA GLU A 55 5.66 -9.02 26.23
C GLU A 55 4.43 -9.82 25.77
N THR A 56 4.58 -11.13 25.68
CA THR A 56 3.46 -12.05 25.41
C THR A 56 2.79 -12.46 26.72
N ASN A 57 1.47 -12.70 26.72
CA ASN A 57 0.72 -13.18 27.90
C ASN A 57 0.78 -12.30 29.15
N THR A 58 0.61 -10.99 28.98
CA THR A 58 0.45 -10.07 30.11
C THR A 58 -1.01 -9.96 30.56
N ASN A 59 -1.24 -9.46 31.79
CA ASN A 59 -2.60 -9.12 32.26
C ASN A 59 -3.17 -7.84 31.64
N LYS A 60 -2.38 -7.12 30.80
CA LYS A 60 -2.84 -5.93 30.10
C LYS A 60 -3.57 -6.34 28.81
N PRO A 61 -4.62 -5.60 28.39
CA PRO A 61 -5.21 -5.82 27.09
C PRO A 61 -4.16 -5.59 26.01
N LYS A 62 -4.14 -6.46 24.97
CA LYS A 62 -3.19 -6.35 23.88
C LYS A 62 -3.66 -5.33 22.85
N TYR A 63 -2.70 -4.69 22.16
CA TYR A 63 -2.97 -3.90 20.96
C TYR A 63 -1.81 -4.04 19.99
N TYR A 64 -2.09 -4.50 18.77
CA TYR A 64 -1.08 -4.71 17.75
C TYR A 64 -1.21 -3.62 16.68
N VAL A 65 -0.24 -2.70 16.64
CA VAL A 65 -0.09 -1.66 15.61
C VAL A 65 0.99 -2.10 14.63
N LEU A 66 0.74 -2.00 13.36
CA LEU A 66 1.68 -2.40 12.33
C LEU A 66 1.73 -1.38 11.18
N ASP A 67 2.93 -1.13 10.70
CA ASP A 67 3.20 -0.43 9.45
C ASP A 67 3.59 -1.42 8.35
N MET A 68 3.33 -1.06 7.09
CA MET A 68 3.99 -1.74 5.99
C MET A 68 5.49 -1.48 6.08
N PHE A 69 6.26 -2.54 6.30
CA PHE A 69 7.71 -2.41 6.47
C PHE A 69 8.41 -1.93 5.20
N PRO A 70 9.48 -1.12 5.32
CA PRO A 70 10.11 -0.51 4.18
C PRO A 70 10.93 -1.50 3.36
N TYR A 71 10.99 -1.24 2.07
CA TYR A 71 11.95 -1.84 1.15
C TYR A 71 13.24 -1.01 1.18
N PRO A 72 14.38 -1.54 1.68
CA PRO A 72 15.60 -0.76 1.88
C PRO A 72 16.34 -0.50 0.55
N SER A 73 15.74 0.30 -0.33
CA SER A 73 16.31 0.65 -1.64
C SER A 73 17.08 1.96 -1.61
N GLY A 74 18.31 1.96 -2.14
CA GLY A 74 19.12 3.16 -2.32
C GLY A 74 19.57 3.83 -1.01
N ALA A 75 19.83 5.14 -1.03
CA ALA A 75 20.56 5.87 0.00
C ALA A 75 19.73 6.30 1.23
N GLY A 76 18.65 5.62 1.57
CA GLY A 76 17.84 5.92 2.77
C GLY A 76 16.42 6.41 2.47
N LEU A 77 15.73 6.83 3.54
CA LEU A 77 14.37 7.36 3.50
C LEU A 77 14.32 8.75 2.84
N HIS A 78 13.16 9.12 2.32
CA HIS A 78 12.79 10.52 2.06
C HIS A 78 11.61 10.90 2.97
N VAL A 79 11.33 12.19 3.12
CA VAL A 79 10.28 12.73 4.02
C VAL A 79 8.87 12.20 3.74
N GLY A 80 8.63 11.50 2.64
CA GLY A 80 7.34 10.86 2.38
C GLY A 80 7.16 9.50 3.09
N HIS A 81 8.24 8.82 3.49
CA HIS A 81 8.14 7.54 4.17
C HIS A 81 7.65 7.64 5.62
N PRO A 82 8.13 8.62 6.45
CA PRO A 82 7.75 8.68 7.85
C PRO A 82 6.28 8.99 8.11
N LEU A 83 5.52 9.51 7.15
CA LEU A 83 4.14 9.95 7.35
C LEU A 83 3.25 8.87 8.00
N GLY A 84 3.24 7.66 7.44
CA GLY A 84 2.52 6.53 8.00
C GLY A 84 3.07 6.10 9.34
N TYR A 85 4.40 6.01 9.45
CA TYR A 85 5.11 5.59 10.67
C TYR A 85 4.90 6.55 11.84
N ILE A 86 4.81 7.87 11.58
CA ILE A 86 4.50 8.85 12.63
C ILE A 86 3.06 8.68 13.11
N ALA A 87 2.12 8.45 12.17
CA ALA A 87 0.72 8.24 12.52
C ALA A 87 0.52 6.98 13.38
N SER A 88 1.13 5.86 13.00
CA SER A 88 1.10 4.60 13.76
C SER A 88 1.78 4.75 15.12
N ASP A 89 2.92 5.44 15.18
CA ASP A 89 3.66 5.68 16.41
C ASP A 89 2.89 6.56 17.42
N ILE A 90 2.20 7.60 16.93
CA ILE A 90 1.31 8.41 17.75
C ILE A 90 0.22 7.51 18.37
N TYR A 91 -0.40 6.66 17.54
CA TYR A 91 -1.46 5.77 18.01
C TYR A 91 -0.93 4.70 18.98
N ALA A 92 0.24 4.12 18.70
CA ALA A 92 0.90 3.15 19.55
C ALA A 92 1.23 3.75 20.93
N ARG A 93 1.80 4.97 20.99
CA ARG A 93 2.08 5.69 22.24
C ARG A 93 0.79 6.02 22.99
N TYR A 94 -0.23 6.49 22.29
CA TYR A 94 -1.56 6.73 22.88
C TYR A 94 -2.14 5.47 23.54
N LYS A 95 -2.10 4.31 22.86
CA LYS A 95 -2.59 3.05 23.43
C LYS A 95 -1.76 2.60 24.65
N ARG A 96 -0.44 2.83 24.67
CA ARG A 96 0.39 2.60 25.88
C ARG A 96 -0.07 3.46 27.04
N HIS A 97 -0.30 4.75 26.83
CA HIS A 97 -0.87 5.65 27.85
C HIS A 97 -2.27 5.22 28.33
N LYS A 98 -3.04 4.55 27.47
CA LYS A 98 -4.35 3.94 27.84
C LYS A 98 -4.20 2.61 28.58
N GLY A 99 -2.97 2.14 28.82
CA GLY A 99 -2.68 0.94 29.61
C GLY A 99 -2.63 -0.37 28.82
N PHE A 100 -2.61 -0.33 27.49
CA PHE A 100 -2.47 -1.52 26.66
C PHE A 100 -1.02 -2.03 26.64
N ASN A 101 -0.87 -3.34 26.45
CA ASN A 101 0.37 -3.96 26.00
C ASN A 101 0.43 -3.83 24.48
N VAL A 102 1.32 -2.98 23.98
CA VAL A 102 1.34 -2.60 22.58
C VAL A 102 2.50 -3.26 21.84
N LEU A 103 2.18 -4.10 20.86
CA LEU A 103 3.13 -4.60 19.88
C LEU A 103 3.19 -3.62 18.70
N HIS A 104 4.35 -2.99 18.51
CA HIS A 104 4.63 -2.09 17.37
C HIS A 104 6.02 -2.44 16.83
N PRO A 105 6.13 -3.52 16.03
CA PRO A 105 7.40 -4.00 15.51
C PRO A 105 7.78 -3.27 14.22
N GLN A 106 9.04 -3.41 13.81
CA GLN A 106 9.55 -2.95 12.52
C GLN A 106 10.60 -3.92 11.97
N GLY A 107 10.77 -3.92 10.65
CA GLY A 107 11.72 -4.76 9.93
C GLY A 107 11.88 -4.28 8.50
N TYR A 108 12.35 -5.20 7.63
CA TYR A 108 12.73 -4.82 6.26
C TYR A 108 12.30 -5.90 5.25
N ASP A 109 11.57 -5.46 4.21
CA ASP A 109 11.41 -6.25 2.99
C ASP A 109 12.68 -6.13 2.16
N SER A 110 13.57 -7.11 2.28
CA SER A 110 14.98 -6.96 1.88
C SER A 110 15.39 -7.77 0.66
N PHE A 111 14.49 -8.60 0.08
CA PHE A 111 14.66 -9.18 -1.24
C PHE A 111 14.11 -8.25 -2.33
N GLY A 112 14.62 -8.37 -3.56
CA GLY A 112 14.00 -7.74 -4.72
C GLY A 112 14.94 -7.05 -5.68
N LEU A 113 14.38 -6.56 -6.77
CA LEU A 113 15.05 -6.04 -7.96
C LEU A 113 16.03 -4.87 -7.73
N PRO A 114 15.80 -3.90 -6.82
CA PRO A 114 16.74 -2.77 -6.68
C PRO A 114 18.14 -3.15 -6.21
N ALA A 115 18.23 -4.07 -5.24
CA ALA A 115 19.54 -4.54 -4.75
C ALA A 115 20.27 -5.37 -5.81
N GLU A 116 19.52 -6.20 -6.54
CA GLU A 116 20.06 -7.02 -7.63
C GLU A 116 20.54 -6.16 -8.81
N GLN A 117 19.79 -5.15 -9.22
CA GLN A 117 20.18 -4.19 -10.26
C GLN A 117 21.48 -3.46 -9.91
N TYR A 118 21.64 -3.06 -8.66
CA TYR A 118 22.87 -2.46 -8.19
C TYR A 118 24.03 -3.46 -8.21
N ALA A 119 23.78 -4.71 -7.82
CA ALA A 119 24.76 -5.80 -7.90
C ALA A 119 25.20 -6.08 -9.35
N ILE A 120 24.26 -6.10 -10.30
CA ILE A 120 24.53 -6.23 -11.74
C ILE A 120 25.46 -5.11 -12.24
N GLN A 121 25.18 -3.86 -11.83
CA GLN A 121 25.96 -2.69 -12.27
C GLN A 121 27.36 -2.63 -11.68
N THR A 122 27.53 -3.08 -10.43
CA THR A 122 28.77 -2.90 -9.65
C THR A 122 29.58 -4.17 -9.47
N GLY A 123 29.00 -5.34 -9.74
CA GLY A 123 29.60 -6.64 -9.41
C GLY A 123 29.63 -6.97 -7.92
N GLN A 124 29.01 -6.13 -7.06
CA GLN A 124 28.94 -6.35 -5.61
C GLN A 124 27.78 -7.28 -5.27
N HIS A 125 28.00 -8.23 -4.34
CA HIS A 125 26.93 -9.13 -3.89
C HIS A 125 25.72 -8.34 -3.33
N PRO A 126 24.46 -8.65 -3.72
CA PRO A 126 23.28 -7.87 -3.31
C PRO A 126 23.07 -7.80 -1.80
N ALA A 127 23.46 -8.83 -1.03
CA ALA A 127 23.39 -8.82 0.42
C ALA A 127 24.19 -7.68 1.06
N VAL A 128 25.38 -7.34 0.50
CA VAL A 128 26.23 -6.25 1.05
C VAL A 128 25.54 -4.89 0.91
N THR A 129 24.95 -4.65 -0.25
CA THR A 129 24.20 -3.41 -0.51
C THR A 129 22.95 -3.35 0.36
N THR A 130 22.20 -4.46 0.47
CA THR A 130 21.01 -4.57 1.31
C THR A 130 21.33 -4.27 2.76
N GLU A 131 22.40 -4.87 3.32
CA GLU A 131 22.82 -4.63 4.71
C GLU A 131 23.19 -3.16 4.96
N LYS A 132 23.94 -2.55 4.04
CA LYS A 132 24.28 -1.12 4.11
C LYS A 132 23.03 -0.23 4.12
N ASN A 133 22.06 -0.56 3.27
CA ASN A 133 20.81 0.18 3.19
C ASN A 133 19.95 0.00 4.45
N ILE A 134 19.83 -1.23 4.97
CA ILE A 134 19.14 -1.52 6.25
C ILE A 134 19.75 -0.68 7.37
N ASN A 135 21.08 -0.64 7.50
CA ASN A 135 21.75 0.15 8.53
C ASN A 135 21.46 1.64 8.39
N THR A 136 21.35 2.16 7.17
CA THR A 136 20.97 3.56 6.92
C THR A 136 19.51 3.82 7.34
N TYR A 137 18.58 2.97 6.94
CA TYR A 137 17.17 3.06 7.31
C TYR A 137 16.99 2.97 8.82
N ARG A 138 17.66 2.00 9.48
CA ARG A 138 17.62 1.83 10.92
C ARG A 138 18.07 3.09 11.65
N ARG A 139 19.20 3.65 11.27
CA ARG A 139 19.71 4.91 11.85
C ARG A 139 18.72 6.06 11.68
N GLN A 140 18.11 6.19 10.51
CA GLN A 140 17.12 7.24 10.24
C GLN A 140 15.83 7.06 11.05
N LEU A 141 15.33 5.82 11.18
CA LEU A 141 14.16 5.51 11.99
C LEU A 141 14.43 5.77 13.49
N ASP A 142 15.61 5.36 13.98
CA ASP A 142 16.02 5.64 15.36
C ASP A 142 16.15 7.15 15.62
N GLN A 143 16.68 7.92 14.65
CA GLN A 143 16.81 9.38 14.73
C GLN A 143 15.43 10.08 14.79
N ILE A 144 14.42 9.62 14.10
CA ILE A 144 13.06 10.17 14.14
C ILE A 144 12.37 9.84 15.47
N GLY A 145 12.87 8.85 16.22
CA GLY A 145 12.43 8.53 17.58
C GLY A 145 11.13 7.75 17.64
N PHE A 146 10.97 6.75 16.81
CA PHE A 146 9.82 5.84 16.85
C PHE A 146 9.83 4.92 18.07
N SER A 147 8.65 4.51 18.53
CA SER A 147 8.47 3.55 19.62
C SER A 147 8.36 2.11 19.12
N PHE A 148 9.19 1.73 18.15
CA PHE A 148 9.23 0.38 17.63
C PHE A 148 9.85 -0.61 18.63
N ASP A 149 9.28 -1.81 18.67
CA ASP A 149 9.89 -2.95 19.37
C ASP A 149 10.94 -3.63 18.48
N TRP A 150 12.14 -3.11 18.47
CA TRP A 150 13.26 -3.63 17.69
C TRP A 150 13.72 -5.03 18.12
N SER A 151 13.29 -5.52 19.28
CA SER A 151 13.58 -6.90 19.67
C SER A 151 12.83 -7.93 18.80
N ARG A 152 11.95 -7.48 17.94
CA ARG A 152 11.20 -8.31 16.99
C ARG A 152 11.50 -7.99 15.52
N GLU A 153 12.65 -7.35 15.26
CA GLU A 153 13.08 -7.04 13.88
C GLU A 153 13.15 -8.29 13.02
N VAL A 154 12.57 -8.23 11.81
CA VAL A 154 12.67 -9.27 10.80
C VAL A 154 13.24 -8.70 9.50
N ARG A 155 13.89 -9.55 8.71
CA ARG A 155 14.44 -9.24 7.38
C ARG A 155 14.07 -10.37 6.45
N THR A 156 13.35 -10.10 5.38
CA THR A 156 12.87 -11.16 4.47
C THR A 156 14.02 -11.92 3.81
N SER A 157 15.20 -11.31 3.65
CA SER A 157 16.39 -11.96 3.09
C SER A 157 17.22 -12.76 4.09
N SER A 158 16.85 -12.79 5.37
CA SER A 158 17.53 -13.62 6.37
C SER A 158 17.11 -15.09 6.24
N PRO A 159 18.06 -16.05 6.24
CA PRO A 159 17.75 -17.48 6.23
C PRO A 159 16.78 -17.92 7.33
N ASP A 160 16.91 -17.36 8.53
CA ASP A 160 16.01 -17.65 9.67
C ASP A 160 14.57 -17.18 9.44
N TYR A 161 14.38 -16.20 8.55
CA TYR A 161 13.07 -15.73 8.14
C TYR A 161 12.54 -16.55 6.96
N TYR A 162 13.26 -16.61 5.83
CA TYR A 162 12.72 -17.25 4.63
C TYR A 162 12.66 -18.79 4.72
N LYS A 163 13.31 -19.42 5.70
CA LYS A 163 13.03 -20.80 6.10
C LYS A 163 11.54 -21.05 6.20
N TRP A 164 10.81 -20.12 6.79
CA TRP A 164 9.37 -20.22 7.01
C TRP A 164 8.55 -19.87 5.76
N THR A 165 9.04 -19.00 4.90
CA THR A 165 8.45 -18.80 3.56
C THR A 165 8.54 -20.08 2.74
N GLN A 166 9.68 -20.76 2.78
CA GLN A 166 9.89 -22.08 2.14
C GLN A 166 8.95 -23.13 2.75
N TRP A 167 8.80 -23.12 4.06
CA TRP A 167 7.87 -24.04 4.75
C TRP A 167 6.41 -23.78 4.31
N ILE A 168 5.95 -22.54 4.24
CA ILE A 168 4.60 -22.21 3.77
C ILE A 168 4.41 -22.69 2.32
N PHE A 169 5.42 -22.53 1.46
CA PHE A 169 5.35 -23.04 0.10
C PHE A 169 5.16 -24.56 0.05
N ILE A 170 5.87 -25.31 0.91
CA ILE A 170 5.69 -26.77 1.04
C ILE A 170 4.25 -27.11 1.47
N GLN A 171 3.69 -26.33 2.42
CA GLN A 171 2.30 -26.55 2.86
C GLN A 171 1.31 -26.30 1.69
N LEU A 172 1.50 -25.22 0.91
CA LEU A 172 0.69 -24.93 -0.28
C LEU A 172 0.78 -26.05 -1.32
N PHE A 173 1.99 -26.55 -1.60
CA PHE A 173 2.18 -27.68 -2.52
C PHE A 173 1.51 -28.96 -2.02
N ASN A 174 1.51 -29.19 -0.73
CA ASN A 174 0.90 -30.37 -0.11
C ASN A 174 -0.58 -30.20 0.22
N SER A 175 -1.25 -29.23 -0.42
CA SER A 175 -2.66 -28.94 -0.20
C SER A 175 -3.45 -28.87 -1.50
N TRP A 176 -4.74 -29.14 -1.39
CA TRP A 176 -5.75 -28.98 -2.42
C TRP A 176 -6.94 -28.20 -1.85
N TYR A 177 -7.82 -27.65 -2.68
CA TYR A 177 -9.00 -26.91 -2.22
C TYR A 177 -10.29 -27.70 -2.44
N ASP A 178 -10.97 -28.04 -1.32
CA ASP A 178 -12.28 -28.65 -1.31
C ASP A 178 -13.38 -27.60 -1.38
N LYS A 179 -14.13 -27.59 -2.50
CA LYS A 179 -15.26 -26.67 -2.70
C LYS A 179 -16.46 -27.00 -1.81
N THR A 180 -16.59 -28.25 -1.34
CA THR A 180 -17.71 -28.67 -0.48
C THR A 180 -17.57 -28.09 0.91
N ASP A 181 -16.35 -28.15 1.47
CA ASP A 181 -16.03 -27.60 2.79
C ASP A 181 -15.53 -26.17 2.73
N ASP A 182 -15.36 -25.63 1.52
CA ASP A 182 -14.87 -24.26 1.22
C ASP A 182 -13.56 -23.93 1.93
N LYS A 183 -12.58 -24.86 1.88
CA LYS A 183 -11.27 -24.72 2.53
C LYS A 183 -10.18 -25.58 1.90
N ALA A 184 -8.94 -25.21 2.19
CA ALA A 184 -7.79 -26.06 1.88
C ALA A 184 -7.73 -27.28 2.80
N LYS A 185 -7.26 -28.39 2.24
CA LYS A 185 -7.04 -29.67 2.94
C LYS A 185 -5.71 -30.31 2.52
N PRO A 186 -5.12 -31.18 3.37
CA PRO A 186 -3.92 -31.92 3.00
C PRO A 186 -4.14 -32.79 1.76
N ILE A 187 -3.17 -32.80 0.84
CA ILE A 187 -3.23 -33.58 -0.41
C ILE A 187 -3.37 -35.10 -0.16
N THR A 188 -2.94 -35.57 1.01
CA THR A 188 -3.08 -36.97 1.44
C THR A 188 -4.54 -37.41 1.56
N GLU A 189 -5.45 -36.49 1.93
CA GLU A 189 -6.89 -36.78 1.97
C GLU A 189 -7.43 -36.99 0.56
N LEU A 190 -6.99 -36.20 -0.41
CA LEU A 190 -7.36 -36.37 -1.81
C LEU A 190 -6.85 -37.68 -2.39
N ILE A 191 -5.58 -38.05 -2.10
CA ILE A 191 -4.98 -39.33 -2.50
C ILE A 191 -5.78 -40.50 -1.92
N ALA A 192 -6.17 -40.43 -0.64
CA ALA A 192 -6.98 -41.44 0.01
C ALA A 192 -8.38 -41.58 -0.64
N HIS A 193 -8.98 -40.46 -1.06
CA HIS A 193 -10.24 -40.45 -1.80
C HIS A 193 -10.08 -41.09 -3.18
N PHE A 194 -9.07 -40.73 -3.96
CA PHE A 194 -8.80 -41.28 -5.28
C PHE A 194 -8.58 -42.80 -5.25
N SER A 195 -7.86 -43.26 -4.22
CA SER A 195 -7.62 -44.73 -4.05
C SER A 195 -8.88 -45.55 -3.74
N LYS A 196 -9.95 -44.94 -3.22
CA LYS A 196 -11.21 -45.59 -2.86
C LYS A 196 -12.32 -45.41 -3.91
N GLU A 197 -12.42 -44.23 -4.50
CA GLU A 197 -13.60 -43.79 -5.28
C GLU A 197 -13.26 -43.22 -6.65
N GLY A 198 -11.95 -42.98 -6.96
CA GLY A 198 -11.54 -42.20 -8.14
C GLY A 198 -11.84 -40.71 -8.00
N ASN A 199 -11.90 -39.95 -9.11
CA ASN A 199 -12.11 -38.50 -9.05
C ASN A 199 -13.47 -38.03 -9.55
N LYS A 200 -14.38 -38.90 -9.99
CA LYS A 200 -15.66 -38.53 -10.60
C LYS A 200 -16.55 -37.66 -9.69
N ASN A 201 -16.53 -37.94 -8.38
CA ASN A 201 -17.42 -37.30 -7.41
C ASN A 201 -16.71 -36.25 -6.54
N ILE A 202 -15.45 -35.95 -6.83
CA ILE A 202 -14.70 -34.96 -6.04
C ILE A 202 -15.05 -33.55 -6.47
N ASN A 203 -15.40 -32.67 -5.52
CA ASN A 203 -15.71 -31.27 -5.75
C ASN A 203 -14.50 -30.40 -5.36
N ALA A 204 -13.47 -30.44 -6.19
CA ALA A 204 -12.22 -29.73 -5.97
C ALA A 204 -12.07 -28.53 -6.90
N VAL A 205 -11.19 -27.59 -6.50
CA VAL A 205 -10.59 -26.65 -7.46
C VAL A 205 -9.43 -27.35 -8.14
N CYS A 206 -9.48 -27.48 -9.47
CA CYS A 206 -8.48 -28.15 -10.29
C CYS A 206 -8.42 -27.52 -11.69
N ASP A 207 -7.51 -27.98 -12.53
CA ASP A 207 -7.48 -27.62 -13.95
C ASP A 207 -8.72 -28.13 -14.69
N ASP A 208 -9.10 -27.46 -15.76
CA ASP A 208 -10.34 -27.79 -16.50
C ASP A 208 -10.23 -29.10 -17.30
N ASP A 209 -9.02 -29.57 -17.61
CA ASP A 209 -8.73 -30.74 -18.47
C ASP A 209 -8.36 -32.03 -17.68
N VAL A 210 -8.70 -32.07 -16.41
CA VAL A 210 -8.41 -33.23 -15.55
C VAL A 210 -9.08 -34.49 -16.07
N GLN A 211 -8.28 -35.54 -16.34
CA GLN A 211 -8.78 -36.84 -16.76
C GLN A 211 -9.65 -37.48 -15.68
N LEU A 212 -10.82 -37.98 -16.04
CA LEU A 212 -11.61 -38.82 -15.15
C LEU A 212 -11.01 -40.23 -15.04
N PHE A 213 -11.00 -40.76 -13.82
CA PHE A 213 -10.52 -42.12 -13.50
C PHE A 213 -11.29 -42.75 -12.34
N SER A 214 -11.33 -44.06 -12.34
CA SER A 214 -11.86 -44.91 -11.26
C SER A 214 -10.77 -45.15 -10.18
N ALA A 215 -11.17 -45.67 -9.04
CA ALA A 215 -10.24 -46.12 -8.00
C ALA A 215 -9.26 -47.19 -8.50
N GLN A 216 -9.74 -48.14 -9.35
CA GLN A 216 -8.88 -49.18 -9.93
C GLN A 216 -7.80 -48.56 -10.81
N GLU A 217 -8.19 -47.66 -11.75
CA GLU A 217 -7.23 -46.99 -12.63
C GLU A 217 -6.23 -46.16 -11.84
N TRP A 218 -6.68 -45.44 -10.79
CA TRP A 218 -5.77 -44.70 -9.92
C TRP A 218 -4.71 -45.59 -9.29
N ASN A 219 -5.11 -46.69 -8.73
CA ASN A 219 -4.20 -47.63 -8.07
C ASN A 219 -3.26 -48.36 -9.07
N ASP A 220 -3.64 -48.47 -10.33
CA ASP A 220 -2.84 -49.04 -11.41
C ASP A 220 -1.89 -48.01 -12.08
N PHE A 221 -2.08 -46.72 -11.85
CA PHE A 221 -1.20 -45.68 -12.41
C PHE A 221 0.20 -45.76 -11.79
N SER A 222 1.20 -45.48 -12.62
CA SER A 222 2.56 -45.26 -12.14
C SER A 222 2.65 -44.02 -11.24
N ASP A 223 3.60 -43.98 -10.31
CA ASP A 223 3.85 -42.85 -9.43
C ASP A 223 3.98 -41.53 -10.22
N LYS A 224 4.68 -41.60 -11.35
CA LYS A 224 4.82 -40.43 -12.25
C LYS A 224 3.47 -39.91 -12.76
N LYS A 225 2.56 -40.85 -13.16
CA LYS A 225 1.22 -40.45 -13.63
C LYS A 225 0.37 -39.90 -12.48
N GLN A 226 0.43 -40.51 -11.31
CA GLN A 226 -0.26 -39.99 -10.13
C GLN A 226 0.21 -38.60 -9.77
N GLN A 227 1.51 -38.34 -9.72
CA GLN A 227 2.05 -37.02 -9.43
C GLN A 227 1.65 -35.96 -10.46
N ASN A 228 1.62 -36.29 -11.75
CA ASN A 228 1.12 -35.37 -12.79
C ASN A 228 -0.36 -35.02 -12.60
N ILE A 229 -1.19 -35.98 -12.21
CA ILE A 229 -2.61 -35.74 -11.91
C ILE A 229 -2.73 -34.86 -10.65
N LEU A 230 -1.95 -35.14 -9.59
CA LEU A 230 -2.00 -34.38 -8.36
C LEU A 230 -1.59 -32.91 -8.57
N LEU A 231 -0.65 -32.62 -9.48
CA LEU A 231 -0.27 -31.23 -9.83
C LEU A 231 -1.48 -30.40 -10.29
N GLN A 232 -2.45 -31.02 -10.97
CA GLN A 232 -3.66 -30.34 -11.43
C GLN A 232 -4.62 -29.95 -10.30
N TYR A 233 -4.43 -30.48 -9.07
CA TYR A 233 -5.25 -30.19 -7.88
C TYR A 233 -4.53 -29.35 -6.83
N ARG A 234 -3.19 -29.33 -6.85
CA ARG A 234 -2.40 -28.63 -5.84
C ARG A 234 -2.62 -27.12 -5.86
N LEU A 235 -2.46 -26.47 -4.69
CA LEU A 235 -2.56 -25.01 -4.56
C LEU A 235 -1.36 -24.26 -5.13
N THR A 236 -0.21 -24.95 -5.32
CA THR A 236 0.88 -24.47 -6.18
C THR A 236 1.24 -25.53 -7.20
N TYR A 237 1.49 -25.12 -8.42
CA TYR A 237 1.71 -26.01 -9.54
C TYR A 237 2.62 -25.37 -10.59
N LEU A 238 3.25 -26.20 -11.43
CA LEU A 238 4.02 -25.78 -12.61
C LEU A 238 3.10 -25.76 -13.82
N ALA A 239 3.08 -24.65 -14.55
CA ALA A 239 2.36 -24.54 -15.81
C ALA A 239 3.16 -23.71 -16.81
N GLU A 240 2.95 -23.97 -18.12
CA GLU A 240 3.32 -23.02 -19.14
C GLU A 240 2.40 -21.81 -19.06
N ALA A 241 2.98 -20.67 -18.77
CA ALA A 241 2.25 -19.41 -18.70
C ALA A 241 2.81 -18.42 -19.73
N GLU A 242 1.92 -17.64 -20.30
CA GLU A 242 2.33 -16.46 -21.07
C GLU A 242 2.67 -15.34 -20.09
N VAL A 243 3.94 -14.94 -20.07
CA VAL A 243 4.48 -14.00 -19.10
C VAL A 243 4.98 -12.72 -19.75
N ASN A 244 5.02 -11.65 -19.00
CA ASN A 244 5.61 -10.39 -19.42
C ASN A 244 7.12 -10.43 -19.19
N TRP A 245 7.86 -10.83 -20.18
CA TRP A 245 9.31 -10.92 -20.13
C TRP A 245 9.97 -9.58 -20.50
N CYS A 246 10.85 -9.10 -19.66
CA CYS A 246 11.68 -7.92 -19.94
C CYS A 246 13.12 -8.37 -20.18
N PRO A 247 13.62 -8.43 -21.45
CA PRO A 247 14.96 -8.90 -21.77
C PRO A 247 16.08 -8.07 -21.12
N GLU A 248 15.90 -6.76 -21.02
CA GLU A 248 16.88 -5.84 -20.45
C GLU A 248 17.01 -5.96 -18.93
N LEU A 249 15.90 -6.25 -18.24
CA LEU A 249 15.91 -6.55 -16.81
C LEU A 249 16.18 -8.03 -16.52
N GLY A 250 16.07 -8.88 -17.55
CA GLY A 250 16.24 -10.30 -17.43
C GLY A 250 15.25 -10.96 -16.47
N THR A 251 14.01 -10.54 -16.45
CA THR A 251 13.02 -11.07 -15.51
C THR A 251 11.61 -10.98 -16.05
N VAL A 252 10.75 -11.84 -15.51
CA VAL A 252 9.29 -11.71 -15.66
C VAL A 252 8.80 -10.57 -14.76
N LEU A 253 7.92 -9.74 -15.30
CA LEU A 253 7.28 -8.64 -14.60
C LEU A 253 5.81 -8.95 -14.34
N ALA A 254 5.32 -8.57 -13.18
CA ALA A 254 3.88 -8.56 -12.90
C ALA A 254 3.20 -7.43 -13.69
N ASN A 255 1.86 -7.51 -13.86
CA ASN A 255 1.13 -6.51 -14.65
C ASN A 255 1.22 -5.10 -14.08
N ASP A 256 1.36 -4.96 -12.77
CA ASP A 256 1.54 -3.70 -12.04
C ASP A 256 2.97 -3.11 -12.19
N GLU A 257 3.93 -3.92 -12.61
CA GLU A 257 5.31 -3.50 -12.92
C GLU A 257 5.46 -2.97 -14.36
N ILE A 258 4.37 -2.89 -15.15
CA ILE A 258 4.39 -2.48 -16.56
C ILE A 258 3.51 -1.24 -16.77
N VAL A 259 4.09 -0.23 -17.43
CA VAL A 259 3.40 1.01 -17.77
C VAL A 259 3.60 1.28 -19.26
N ASN A 260 2.50 1.35 -20.05
CA ASN A 260 2.54 1.64 -21.49
C ASN A 260 3.46 0.67 -22.29
N GLY A 261 3.45 -0.62 -21.97
CA GLY A 261 4.23 -1.65 -22.67
C GLY A 261 5.72 -1.69 -22.33
N VAL A 262 6.16 -0.86 -21.36
CA VAL A 262 7.53 -0.87 -20.85
C VAL A 262 7.55 -1.12 -19.35
N SER A 263 8.68 -1.59 -18.83
CA SER A 263 8.87 -1.74 -17.39
C SER A 263 8.74 -0.39 -16.69
N GLU A 264 8.01 -0.32 -15.56
CA GLU A 264 7.95 0.88 -14.71
C GLU A 264 9.36 1.35 -14.35
N ARG A 265 10.24 0.39 -14.12
CA ARG A 265 11.63 0.63 -13.79
C ARG A 265 12.51 0.54 -15.03
N GLY A 266 13.10 1.66 -15.41
CA GLY A 266 14.03 1.78 -16.53
C GLY A 266 13.40 2.02 -17.89
N GLY A 267 12.07 1.85 -18.03
CA GLY A 267 11.37 2.11 -19.31
C GLY A 267 11.73 1.13 -20.43
N TYR A 268 12.13 -0.09 -20.09
CA TYR A 268 12.57 -1.08 -21.07
C TYR A 268 11.40 -1.82 -21.72
N PRO A 269 11.47 -2.17 -23.01
CA PRO A 269 10.43 -2.93 -23.69
C PRO A 269 10.14 -4.26 -23.01
N VAL A 270 8.85 -4.58 -22.89
CA VAL A 270 8.36 -5.85 -22.35
C VAL A 270 7.69 -6.65 -23.47
N VAL A 271 8.04 -7.94 -23.57
CA VAL A 271 7.50 -8.85 -24.58
C VAL A 271 6.72 -10.00 -23.93
N ARG A 272 5.69 -10.48 -24.61
CA ARG A 272 5.00 -11.71 -24.20
C ARG A 272 5.84 -12.93 -24.55
N LYS A 273 6.00 -13.86 -23.60
CA LYS A 273 6.77 -15.09 -23.78
C LYS A 273 6.12 -16.24 -23.03
N LYS A 274 5.99 -17.42 -23.65
CA LYS A 274 5.60 -18.66 -22.94
C LYS A 274 6.81 -19.18 -22.17
N MET A 275 6.63 -19.40 -20.86
CA MET A 275 7.64 -19.93 -19.95
C MET A 275 6.99 -20.85 -18.92
N THR A 276 7.65 -21.92 -18.54
CA THR A 276 7.23 -22.73 -17.39
C THR A 276 7.44 -21.91 -16.11
N GLN A 277 6.37 -21.74 -15.36
CA GLN A 277 6.35 -20.93 -14.14
C GLN A 277 5.65 -21.67 -13.01
N TRP A 278 6.09 -21.45 -11.79
CA TRP A 278 5.28 -21.74 -10.63
C TRP A 278 4.09 -20.79 -10.60
N SER A 279 2.93 -21.36 -10.36
CA SER A 279 1.67 -20.61 -10.19
C SER A 279 1.05 -20.94 -8.83
N MET A 280 0.31 -20.00 -8.27
CA MET A 280 -0.37 -20.12 -7.00
C MET A 280 -1.87 -19.90 -7.21
N ARG A 281 -2.68 -20.89 -6.79
CA ARG A 281 -4.12 -20.97 -7.05
C ARG A 281 -4.94 -20.08 -6.12
N ILE A 282 -4.62 -18.77 -6.11
CA ILE A 282 -5.36 -17.75 -5.35
C ILE A 282 -6.83 -17.65 -5.79
N SER A 283 -7.13 -17.98 -7.05
CA SER A 283 -8.49 -18.00 -7.59
C SER A 283 -9.42 -18.96 -6.81
N ALA A 284 -8.88 -20.02 -6.20
CA ALA A 284 -9.63 -20.92 -5.33
C ALA A 284 -10.27 -20.21 -4.11
N TYR A 285 -9.67 -19.10 -3.68
CA TYR A 285 -10.13 -18.30 -2.54
C TYR A 285 -10.94 -17.06 -2.94
N ALA A 286 -11.26 -16.87 -4.23
CA ALA A 286 -11.88 -15.65 -4.74
C ALA A 286 -13.15 -15.25 -3.99
N ASP A 287 -14.05 -16.19 -3.71
CA ASP A 287 -15.31 -15.90 -2.99
C ASP A 287 -15.06 -15.57 -1.51
N ARG A 288 -14.15 -16.29 -0.86
CA ARG A 288 -13.76 -16.04 0.53
C ARG A 288 -13.00 -14.72 0.70
N LEU A 289 -12.21 -14.31 -0.30
CA LEU A 289 -11.58 -13.00 -0.33
C LEU A 289 -12.63 -11.87 -0.46
N LEU A 290 -13.70 -12.09 -1.24
CA LEU A 290 -14.81 -11.13 -1.35
C LEU A 290 -15.64 -11.05 -0.06
N THR A 291 -16.10 -12.17 0.45
CA THR A 291 -16.95 -12.23 1.65
C THR A 291 -16.21 -11.78 2.90
N GLY A 292 -14.90 -12.02 2.98
CA GLY A 292 -14.04 -11.54 4.06
C GLY A 292 -13.96 -10.02 4.16
N LEU A 293 -14.20 -9.26 3.06
CA LEU A 293 -14.22 -7.79 3.10
C LEU A 293 -15.31 -7.22 4.01
N GLU A 294 -16.36 -7.98 4.29
CA GLU A 294 -17.44 -7.56 5.19
C GLU A 294 -17.05 -7.68 6.68
N LYS A 295 -16.01 -8.46 6.99
CA LYS A 295 -15.52 -8.69 8.37
C LYS A 295 -14.51 -7.65 8.86
N ILE A 296 -13.94 -6.85 7.96
CA ILE A 296 -12.80 -5.96 8.21
C ILE A 296 -13.20 -4.48 8.11
N ASP A 297 -12.61 -3.65 8.99
CA ASP A 297 -12.80 -2.19 9.00
C ASP A 297 -11.71 -1.52 8.14
N TRP A 298 -11.83 -1.70 6.83
CA TRP A 298 -10.96 -1.09 5.83
C TRP A 298 -11.72 -0.03 5.04
N THR A 299 -11.01 0.91 4.43
CA THR A 299 -11.67 1.98 3.66
C THR A 299 -12.49 1.43 2.49
N ASP A 300 -13.64 2.05 2.20
CA ASP A 300 -14.52 1.62 1.11
C ASP A 300 -13.81 1.64 -0.24
N ALA A 301 -12.97 2.62 -0.49
CA ALA A 301 -12.19 2.73 -1.72
C ALA A 301 -11.25 1.53 -1.92
N LEU A 302 -10.61 1.05 -0.85
CA LEU A 302 -9.74 -0.12 -0.91
C LEU A 302 -10.55 -1.41 -1.09
N LYS A 303 -11.65 -1.56 -0.36
CA LYS A 303 -12.56 -2.71 -0.52
C LYS A 303 -13.08 -2.79 -1.95
N GLU A 304 -13.45 -1.65 -2.53
CA GLU A 304 -13.94 -1.58 -3.90
C GLU A 304 -12.83 -1.91 -4.93
N SER A 305 -11.60 -1.46 -4.69
CA SER A 305 -10.45 -1.85 -5.52
C SER A 305 -10.25 -3.38 -5.51
N GLN A 306 -10.35 -4.02 -4.35
CA GLN A 306 -10.26 -5.49 -4.26
C GLN A 306 -11.47 -6.19 -4.90
N ARG A 307 -12.71 -5.71 -4.68
CA ARG A 307 -13.90 -6.26 -5.35
C ARG A 307 -13.76 -6.19 -6.87
N ASN A 308 -13.33 -5.06 -7.38
CA ASN A 308 -13.11 -4.86 -8.82
C ASN A 308 -11.98 -5.74 -9.36
N TRP A 309 -10.90 -5.93 -8.61
CA TRP A 309 -9.79 -6.80 -9.01
C TRP A 309 -10.19 -8.27 -9.05
N ILE A 310 -10.88 -8.75 -8.02
CA ILE A 310 -11.42 -10.11 -7.97
C ILE A 310 -12.49 -10.30 -9.05
N GLY A 311 -13.35 -9.31 -9.25
CA GLY A 311 -14.25 -9.20 -10.40
C GLY A 311 -15.21 -10.36 -10.53
N LYS A 312 -16.04 -10.65 -9.48
CA LYS A 312 -17.07 -11.68 -9.51
C LYS A 312 -18.13 -11.36 -10.54
N SER A 313 -18.36 -12.25 -11.46
CA SER A 313 -19.41 -12.17 -12.51
C SER A 313 -20.29 -13.39 -12.42
N VAL A 314 -21.60 -13.18 -12.38
CA VAL A 314 -22.62 -14.24 -12.39
C VAL A 314 -23.27 -14.26 -13.77
N GLY A 315 -23.31 -15.42 -14.41
CA GLY A 315 -23.84 -15.56 -15.76
C GLY A 315 -24.00 -17.02 -16.17
N ALA A 316 -23.74 -17.31 -17.42
CA ALA A 316 -23.78 -18.65 -17.97
C ALA A 316 -22.59 -18.94 -18.89
N SER A 317 -22.11 -20.17 -18.87
CA SER A 317 -21.31 -20.73 -19.95
C SER A 317 -22.26 -21.24 -21.05
N VAL A 318 -21.98 -20.90 -22.30
CA VAL A 318 -22.76 -21.30 -23.45
C VAL A 318 -21.85 -21.89 -24.51
N ARG A 319 -22.21 -23.05 -25.07
CA ARG A 319 -21.45 -23.76 -26.08
C ARG A 319 -22.14 -23.68 -27.42
N PHE A 320 -21.40 -23.24 -28.44
CA PHE A 320 -21.82 -23.14 -29.82
C PHE A 320 -21.04 -24.15 -30.68
N ASN A 321 -21.71 -25.07 -31.35
CA ASN A 321 -21.05 -26.00 -32.31
C ASN A 321 -20.54 -25.21 -33.51
N VAL A 322 -19.35 -25.54 -34.03
CA VAL A 322 -18.83 -24.92 -35.25
C VAL A 322 -19.31 -25.75 -36.48
N VAL A 323 -19.99 -25.07 -37.37
CA VAL A 323 -20.58 -25.76 -38.55
C VAL A 323 -19.49 -26.32 -39.46
N GLY A 324 -19.56 -27.67 -39.74
CA GLY A 324 -18.60 -28.35 -40.60
C GLY A 324 -17.26 -28.71 -39.92
N PHE A 325 -17.11 -28.48 -38.63
CA PHE A 325 -15.91 -28.83 -37.83
C PHE A 325 -16.31 -29.62 -36.58
N ASP A 326 -15.49 -30.54 -36.15
CA ASP A 326 -15.63 -31.18 -34.83
C ASP A 326 -15.02 -30.27 -33.74
N ALA A 327 -15.65 -29.13 -33.56
CA ALA A 327 -15.21 -28.09 -32.62
C ALA A 327 -16.39 -27.36 -32.00
N LYS A 328 -16.21 -26.87 -30.78
CA LYS A 328 -17.18 -26.04 -30.04
C LYS A 328 -16.51 -24.76 -29.58
N ILE A 329 -17.22 -23.65 -29.64
CA ILE A 329 -16.85 -22.39 -29.04
C ILE A 329 -17.60 -22.27 -27.70
N GLU A 330 -16.90 -22.23 -26.60
CA GLU A 330 -17.46 -21.93 -25.28
C GLU A 330 -17.32 -20.44 -24.99
N VAL A 331 -18.40 -19.78 -24.58
CA VAL A 331 -18.42 -18.38 -24.16
C VAL A 331 -18.99 -18.27 -22.77
N PHE A 332 -18.47 -17.33 -21.99
CA PHE A 332 -19.09 -16.88 -20.74
C PHE A 332 -19.79 -15.56 -20.95
N THR A 333 -21.07 -15.48 -20.58
CA THR A 333 -21.84 -14.23 -20.67
C THR A 333 -22.55 -13.88 -19.36
N THR A 334 -22.54 -12.61 -19.00
CA THR A 334 -23.36 -12.07 -17.89
C THR A 334 -24.78 -11.70 -18.34
N ARG A 335 -25.07 -11.86 -19.64
CA ARG A 335 -26.36 -11.55 -20.29
C ARG A 335 -26.87 -12.76 -21.06
N PRO A 336 -27.03 -13.95 -20.45
CA PRO A 336 -27.58 -15.08 -21.14
C PRO A 336 -29.03 -14.84 -21.61
N ASP A 337 -29.76 -13.92 -20.96
CA ASP A 337 -31.07 -13.43 -21.33
C ASP A 337 -31.16 -12.92 -22.79
N THR A 338 -30.00 -12.48 -23.32
CA THR A 338 -29.94 -11.88 -24.66
C THR A 338 -29.53 -12.86 -25.79
N ILE A 339 -29.50 -14.15 -25.50
CA ILE A 339 -28.98 -15.18 -26.45
C ILE A 339 -29.63 -15.12 -27.84
N PHE A 340 -30.93 -14.82 -27.93
CA PHE A 340 -31.64 -14.71 -29.23
C PHE A 340 -31.25 -13.45 -30.02
N GLY A 341 -30.50 -12.51 -29.43
CA GLY A 341 -29.93 -11.34 -30.10
C GLY A 341 -28.51 -11.56 -30.63
N VAL A 342 -27.96 -12.76 -30.48
CA VAL A 342 -26.62 -13.09 -30.98
C VAL A 342 -26.63 -13.08 -32.51
N SER A 343 -25.79 -12.25 -33.12
CA SER A 343 -25.69 -12.13 -34.57
C SER A 343 -24.33 -12.46 -35.14
N PHE A 344 -23.28 -12.48 -34.31
CA PHE A 344 -21.96 -12.98 -34.66
C PHE A 344 -21.21 -13.46 -33.43
N MET A 345 -20.17 -14.29 -33.68
CA MET A 345 -19.22 -14.70 -32.65
C MET A 345 -17.90 -13.97 -32.89
N THR A 346 -17.18 -13.59 -31.81
CA THR A 346 -15.86 -13.02 -31.96
C THR A 346 -14.87 -13.80 -31.11
N LEU A 347 -13.78 -14.25 -31.73
CA LEU A 347 -12.64 -14.89 -31.05
C LEU A 347 -11.50 -13.89 -30.91
N ALA A 348 -10.71 -14.07 -29.86
CA ALA A 348 -9.41 -13.40 -29.76
C ALA A 348 -8.52 -13.84 -30.94
N PRO A 349 -7.72 -12.96 -31.56
CA PRO A 349 -6.82 -13.33 -32.65
C PRO A 349 -5.85 -14.48 -32.30
N GLU A 350 -5.52 -14.62 -31.04
CA GLU A 350 -4.61 -15.65 -30.48
C GLU A 350 -5.33 -16.96 -30.11
N HIS A 351 -6.64 -17.03 -30.20
CA HIS A 351 -7.42 -18.21 -29.80
C HIS A 351 -7.05 -19.45 -30.61
N ASP A 352 -6.84 -20.58 -29.96
CA ASP A 352 -6.36 -21.84 -30.61
C ASP A 352 -7.24 -22.32 -31.75
N LEU A 353 -8.56 -22.14 -31.67
CA LEU A 353 -9.49 -22.53 -32.71
C LEU A 353 -9.33 -21.73 -33.99
N VAL A 354 -8.82 -20.51 -33.97
CA VAL A 354 -8.75 -19.64 -35.16
C VAL A 354 -8.04 -20.31 -36.30
N LYS A 355 -6.90 -20.93 -36.05
CA LYS A 355 -6.11 -21.62 -37.08
C LYS A 355 -6.83 -22.85 -37.69
N SER A 356 -7.61 -23.59 -36.88
CA SER A 356 -8.25 -24.82 -37.27
C SER A 356 -9.57 -24.62 -38.01
N ILE A 357 -10.29 -23.51 -37.74
CA ILE A 357 -11.62 -23.25 -38.35
C ILE A 357 -11.58 -22.22 -39.47
N THR A 358 -10.47 -21.49 -39.67
CA THR A 358 -10.34 -20.50 -40.75
C THR A 358 -10.34 -21.17 -42.11
N LEU A 359 -11.27 -20.76 -42.98
CA LEU A 359 -11.31 -21.27 -44.34
C LEU A 359 -10.13 -20.75 -45.17
N GLU A 360 -9.66 -21.55 -46.14
CA GLU A 360 -8.49 -21.23 -46.97
C GLU A 360 -8.63 -19.89 -47.69
N THR A 361 -9.86 -19.48 -48.05
CA THR A 361 -10.15 -18.20 -48.70
C THR A 361 -9.94 -16.98 -47.78
N GLN A 362 -9.90 -17.16 -46.46
CA GLN A 362 -9.73 -16.10 -45.45
C GLN A 362 -8.36 -16.15 -44.75
N LYS A 363 -7.60 -17.19 -45.00
CA LYS A 363 -6.35 -17.48 -44.28
C LYS A 363 -5.34 -16.35 -44.29
N GLU A 364 -5.08 -15.77 -45.47
CA GLU A 364 -4.12 -14.67 -45.61
C GLU A 364 -4.57 -13.44 -44.82
N ALA A 365 -5.84 -13.06 -44.88
CA ALA A 365 -6.38 -11.91 -44.15
C ALA A 365 -6.32 -12.12 -42.61
N VAL A 366 -6.65 -13.34 -42.17
CA VAL A 366 -6.60 -13.72 -40.74
C VAL A 366 -5.17 -13.72 -40.24
N GLU A 367 -4.20 -14.29 -40.96
CA GLU A 367 -2.79 -14.31 -40.57
C GLU A 367 -2.18 -12.90 -40.51
N GLN A 368 -2.51 -12.02 -41.45
CA GLN A 368 -2.07 -10.62 -41.42
C GLN A 368 -2.66 -9.88 -40.23
N TYR A 369 -3.93 -10.11 -39.90
CA TYR A 369 -4.58 -9.49 -38.74
C TYR A 369 -3.97 -9.96 -37.43
N ILE A 370 -3.71 -11.26 -37.27
CA ILE A 370 -3.02 -11.82 -36.09
C ILE A 370 -1.65 -11.19 -35.95
N LEU A 371 -0.87 -11.06 -37.01
CA LEU A 371 0.46 -10.45 -36.95
C LEU A 371 0.40 -8.96 -36.62
N ALA A 372 -0.60 -8.23 -37.09
CA ALA A 372 -0.77 -6.80 -36.75
C ALA A 372 -1.16 -6.62 -35.26
N THR A 373 -2.10 -7.43 -34.79
CA THR A 373 -2.56 -7.38 -33.38
C THR A 373 -1.53 -7.85 -32.37
N SER A 374 -0.68 -8.81 -32.71
CA SER A 374 0.38 -9.32 -31.82
C SER A 374 1.43 -8.26 -31.43
N LYS A 375 1.52 -7.16 -32.18
CA LYS A 375 2.41 -6.02 -31.90
C LYS A 375 1.82 -5.03 -30.89
N ARG A 376 0.56 -5.17 -30.51
CA ARG A 376 -0.17 -4.28 -29.59
C ARG A 376 -0.37 -4.96 -28.23
N SER A 377 -0.13 -4.22 -27.16
CA SER A 377 -0.43 -4.71 -25.81
C SER A 377 -1.94 -4.83 -25.56
N GLU A 378 -2.35 -5.71 -24.64
CA GLU A 378 -3.76 -5.82 -24.21
C GLU A 378 -4.34 -4.48 -23.76
N ARG A 379 -3.53 -3.67 -23.07
CA ARG A 379 -3.93 -2.34 -22.60
C ARG A 379 -4.19 -1.37 -23.75
N GLU A 380 -3.36 -1.40 -24.79
CA GLU A 380 -3.57 -0.59 -26.00
C GLU A 380 -4.81 -1.04 -26.74
N ARG A 381 -5.02 -2.36 -26.86
CA ARG A 381 -6.23 -2.94 -27.47
C ARG A 381 -7.51 -2.55 -26.72
N MET A 382 -7.45 -2.45 -25.38
CA MET A 382 -8.57 -1.99 -24.56
C MET A 382 -8.77 -0.47 -24.56
N ALA A 383 -7.71 0.32 -24.73
CA ALA A 383 -7.75 1.78 -24.67
C ALA A 383 -8.19 2.42 -26.00
N GLU A 384 -7.87 1.81 -27.16
CA GLU A 384 -8.24 2.32 -28.48
C GLU A 384 -9.66 1.91 -28.90
N VAL A 385 -10.66 2.28 -28.11
CA VAL A 385 -12.09 2.06 -28.45
C VAL A 385 -12.53 2.79 -29.74
N LYS A 386 -11.69 3.60 -30.35
CA LYS A 386 -12.05 4.47 -31.49
C LYS A 386 -11.82 3.84 -32.87
N SER A 387 -11.04 2.76 -32.98
CA SER A 387 -10.83 2.07 -34.25
C SER A 387 -11.46 0.69 -34.22
N ILE A 388 -12.57 0.50 -34.94
CA ILE A 388 -13.21 -0.81 -35.07
C ILE A 388 -12.42 -1.63 -36.05
N SER A 389 -11.95 -2.81 -35.64
CA SER A 389 -11.22 -3.73 -36.52
C SER A 389 -11.60 -5.19 -36.25
N GLY A 390 -11.57 -6.00 -37.31
CA GLY A 390 -11.86 -7.42 -37.22
C GLY A 390 -11.77 -8.08 -38.59
N VAL A 391 -11.66 -9.42 -38.60
CA VAL A 391 -11.62 -10.21 -39.86
C VAL A 391 -12.56 -11.41 -39.73
N PHE A 392 -13.34 -11.67 -40.78
CA PHE A 392 -14.19 -12.84 -40.85
C PHE A 392 -13.36 -14.10 -41.13
N THR A 393 -13.58 -15.19 -40.39
CA THR A 393 -12.83 -16.44 -40.54
C THR A 393 -13.33 -17.31 -41.70
N GLY A 394 -14.51 -16.99 -42.27
CA GLY A 394 -15.21 -17.83 -43.22
C GLY A 394 -16.09 -18.93 -42.56
N ALA A 395 -15.87 -19.23 -41.30
CA ALA A 395 -16.61 -20.24 -40.56
C ALA A 395 -17.85 -19.69 -39.86
N TYR A 396 -18.74 -20.56 -39.46
CA TYR A 396 -20.00 -20.25 -38.79
C TYR A 396 -20.17 -21.12 -37.55
N ALA A 397 -20.79 -20.56 -36.49
CA ALA A 397 -21.27 -21.28 -35.33
C ALA A 397 -22.77 -21.54 -35.43
N GLU A 398 -23.25 -22.64 -34.84
CA GLU A 398 -24.68 -22.96 -34.76
C GLU A 398 -25.30 -22.37 -33.49
N HIS A 399 -26.36 -21.57 -33.63
CA HIS A 399 -27.12 -21.05 -32.48
C HIS A 399 -27.75 -22.21 -31.67
N PRO A 400 -27.60 -22.28 -30.34
CA PRO A 400 -28.07 -23.44 -29.54
C PRO A 400 -29.55 -23.77 -29.69
N PHE A 401 -30.42 -22.77 -29.83
CA PHE A 401 -31.88 -22.94 -29.91
C PHE A 401 -32.43 -22.85 -31.33
N THR A 402 -32.12 -21.80 -32.08
CA THR A 402 -32.68 -21.59 -33.43
C THR A 402 -32.02 -22.42 -34.51
N LYS A 403 -30.82 -22.95 -34.26
CA LYS A 403 -29.99 -23.69 -35.21
C LYS A 403 -29.54 -22.88 -36.44
N GLU A 404 -29.67 -21.57 -36.37
CA GLU A 404 -29.19 -20.66 -37.42
C GLU A 404 -27.67 -20.56 -37.38
N SER A 405 -27.08 -20.31 -38.54
CA SER A 405 -25.63 -20.12 -38.72
C SER A 405 -25.20 -18.69 -38.36
N ILE A 406 -24.30 -18.55 -37.40
CA ILE A 406 -23.77 -17.29 -36.89
C ILE A 406 -22.32 -17.13 -37.36
N PRO A 407 -21.93 -16.04 -38.06
CA PRO A 407 -20.57 -15.87 -38.59
C PRO A 407 -19.56 -15.71 -37.44
N ILE A 408 -18.36 -16.31 -37.60
CA ILE A 408 -17.27 -16.26 -36.64
C ILE A 408 -16.22 -15.28 -37.13
N TRP A 409 -15.98 -14.24 -36.37
CA TRP A 409 -14.98 -13.20 -36.59
C TRP A 409 -13.82 -13.33 -35.61
N ILE A 410 -12.68 -12.73 -35.95
CA ILE A 410 -11.62 -12.39 -34.97
C ILE A 410 -11.62 -10.90 -34.78
N GLY A 411 -11.43 -10.45 -33.55
CA GLY A 411 -11.42 -9.03 -33.19
C GLY A 411 -10.45 -8.75 -32.06
N ASP A 412 -9.71 -7.66 -32.17
CA ASP A 412 -8.67 -7.27 -31.19
C ASP A 412 -9.22 -6.78 -29.84
N TYR A 413 -10.50 -6.47 -29.77
CA TYR A 413 -11.20 -6.14 -28.52
C TYR A 413 -11.52 -7.36 -27.65
N VAL A 414 -11.40 -8.60 -28.19
CA VAL A 414 -11.51 -9.85 -27.46
C VAL A 414 -10.10 -10.28 -27.04
N LEU A 415 -9.90 -10.58 -25.76
CA LEU A 415 -8.61 -10.96 -25.22
C LEU A 415 -8.60 -12.46 -24.91
N ALA A 416 -7.57 -13.18 -25.35
CA ALA A 416 -7.42 -14.61 -25.10
C ALA A 416 -7.28 -14.93 -23.59
N GLY A 417 -6.68 -14.02 -22.82
CA GLY A 417 -6.54 -14.14 -21.37
C GLY A 417 -7.80 -13.79 -20.57
N TYR A 418 -8.91 -13.41 -21.19
CA TYR A 418 -10.14 -13.04 -20.51
C TYR A 418 -11.31 -13.97 -20.86
N GLY A 419 -11.86 -14.65 -19.86
CA GLY A 419 -12.92 -15.66 -20.09
C GLY A 419 -12.39 -16.85 -20.88
N THR A 420 -13.12 -17.22 -21.94
CA THR A 420 -12.76 -18.29 -22.86
C THR A 420 -11.99 -17.79 -24.09
N GLY A 421 -11.65 -16.50 -24.16
CA GLY A 421 -11.11 -15.90 -25.39
C GLY A 421 -12.11 -15.79 -26.52
N ALA A 422 -13.39 -16.00 -26.23
CA ALA A 422 -14.50 -15.96 -27.18
C ALA A 422 -15.69 -15.17 -26.60
N VAL A 423 -16.41 -14.47 -27.45
CA VAL A 423 -17.60 -13.68 -27.10
C VAL A 423 -18.74 -13.99 -28.05
N MET A 424 -19.92 -14.20 -27.53
CA MET A 424 -21.16 -14.10 -28.32
C MET A 424 -21.54 -12.62 -28.40
N ALA A 425 -21.59 -12.07 -29.59
CA ALA A 425 -21.88 -10.67 -29.81
C ALA A 425 -23.37 -10.41 -29.95
N VAL A 426 -23.86 -9.47 -29.14
CA VAL A 426 -25.28 -9.09 -29.08
C VAL A 426 -25.44 -7.60 -29.37
N PRO A 427 -25.43 -7.18 -30.64
CA PRO A 427 -25.41 -5.77 -31.01
C PRO A 427 -26.59 -4.94 -30.48
N CYS A 428 -27.78 -5.56 -30.33
CA CYS A 428 -28.91 -4.82 -29.77
C CYS A 428 -28.77 -4.49 -28.28
N GLY A 429 -27.87 -5.20 -27.53
CA GLY A 429 -27.72 -5.10 -26.08
C GLY A 429 -26.33 -4.67 -25.61
N ASP A 430 -25.34 -4.53 -26.49
CA ASP A 430 -23.97 -4.08 -26.20
C ASP A 430 -23.53 -3.08 -27.26
N GLN A 431 -23.07 -1.91 -26.83
CA GLN A 431 -22.72 -0.79 -27.74
C GLN A 431 -21.50 -1.11 -28.61
N ARG A 432 -20.52 -1.84 -28.08
CA ARG A 432 -19.32 -2.23 -28.85
C ARG A 432 -19.67 -3.21 -29.94
N ASP A 433 -20.50 -4.19 -29.64
CA ASP A 433 -21.02 -5.14 -30.62
C ASP A 433 -21.90 -4.43 -31.68
N TYR A 434 -22.67 -3.41 -31.24
CA TYR A 434 -23.47 -2.57 -32.12
C TYR A 434 -22.61 -1.84 -33.13
N ASP A 435 -21.58 -1.15 -32.67
CA ASP A 435 -20.65 -0.37 -33.50
C ASP A 435 -19.90 -1.31 -34.49
N PHE A 436 -19.48 -2.49 -34.01
CA PHE A 436 -18.87 -3.51 -34.85
C PHE A 436 -19.85 -4.02 -35.93
N ALA A 437 -21.07 -4.35 -35.56
CA ALA A 437 -22.10 -4.83 -36.51
C ALA A 437 -22.44 -3.76 -37.55
N LYS A 438 -22.55 -2.49 -37.17
CA LYS A 438 -22.75 -1.37 -38.12
C LYS A 438 -21.56 -1.23 -39.08
N HIS A 439 -20.33 -1.29 -38.56
CA HIS A 439 -19.12 -1.15 -39.38
C HIS A 439 -18.99 -2.24 -40.42
N PHE A 440 -19.28 -3.50 -40.06
CA PHE A 440 -19.18 -4.66 -40.99
C PHE A 440 -20.50 -5.06 -41.66
N ASN A 441 -21.54 -4.25 -41.48
CA ASN A 441 -22.86 -4.47 -42.06
C ASN A 441 -23.47 -5.83 -41.67
N ILE A 442 -23.32 -6.21 -40.38
CA ILE A 442 -23.92 -7.41 -39.79
C ILE A 442 -25.34 -7.07 -39.30
N SER A 443 -26.27 -8.01 -39.38
CA SER A 443 -27.65 -7.82 -38.93
C SER A 443 -27.73 -7.57 -37.42
N ILE A 444 -28.63 -6.69 -37.00
CA ILE A 444 -28.87 -6.35 -35.57
C ILE A 444 -30.31 -6.70 -35.22
N PRO A 445 -30.60 -7.95 -34.78
CA PRO A 445 -31.94 -8.33 -34.36
C PRO A 445 -32.31 -7.64 -33.03
N ASN A 446 -33.49 -6.97 -33.03
CA ASN A 446 -34.01 -6.36 -31.82
C ASN A 446 -34.79 -7.38 -30.98
N ILE A 447 -34.30 -7.66 -29.79
CA ILE A 447 -34.92 -8.58 -28.81
C ILE A 447 -35.53 -7.85 -27.59
N PHE A 448 -35.65 -6.55 -27.64
CA PHE A 448 -36.25 -5.76 -26.56
C PHE A 448 -37.62 -5.23 -26.96
N ASP A 449 -38.63 -5.57 -26.17
CA ASP A 449 -40.01 -5.17 -26.44
C ASP A 449 -40.20 -3.65 -26.23
N GLY A 450 -40.69 -2.98 -27.31
CA GLY A 450 -40.97 -1.56 -27.27
C GLY A 450 -39.75 -0.63 -27.23
N VAL A 451 -38.56 -1.11 -27.54
CA VAL A 451 -37.31 -0.33 -27.54
C VAL A 451 -36.86 -0.05 -28.96
N ASP A 452 -36.51 1.20 -29.25
CA ASP A 452 -35.88 1.58 -30.52
C ASP A 452 -34.35 1.47 -30.38
N ILE A 453 -33.73 0.67 -31.24
CA ILE A 453 -32.27 0.44 -31.29
C ILE A 453 -31.66 0.96 -32.60
N SER A 454 -32.35 1.86 -33.31
CA SER A 454 -31.90 2.35 -34.65
C SER A 454 -30.55 3.11 -34.57
N GLU A 455 -30.31 3.85 -33.48
CA GLU A 455 -29.15 4.72 -33.31
C GLU A 455 -28.09 4.15 -32.33
N GLU A 456 -28.51 3.41 -31.30
CA GLU A 456 -27.63 2.86 -30.25
C GLU A 456 -28.17 1.55 -29.67
N ALA A 457 -27.29 0.80 -28.96
CA ALA A 457 -27.68 -0.40 -28.27
C ALA A 457 -28.44 -0.10 -26.96
N PHE A 458 -29.36 -1.00 -26.57
CA PHE A 458 -30.10 -0.89 -25.31
C PHE A 458 -29.38 -1.66 -24.18
N THR A 459 -28.72 -0.95 -23.27
CA THR A 459 -27.87 -1.55 -22.22
C THR A 459 -28.51 -1.59 -20.83
N ASP A 460 -29.66 -0.96 -20.61
CA ASP A 460 -30.30 -0.84 -19.30
C ASP A 460 -31.01 -2.13 -18.86
N LYS A 461 -30.34 -2.91 -18.01
CA LYS A 461 -30.86 -4.17 -17.43
C LYS A 461 -32.11 -3.98 -16.59
N SER A 462 -32.28 -2.84 -15.95
CA SER A 462 -33.41 -2.59 -15.02
C SER A 462 -34.74 -2.43 -15.75
N LYS A 463 -34.70 -2.05 -17.01
CA LYS A 463 -35.86 -1.83 -17.89
C LYS A 463 -36.02 -2.90 -18.97
N THR A 464 -35.22 -3.95 -18.90
CA THR A 464 -35.27 -5.03 -19.89
C THR A 464 -36.64 -5.74 -19.86
N LYS A 465 -37.29 -5.82 -21.01
CA LYS A 465 -38.40 -6.74 -21.30
C LYS A 465 -38.09 -7.42 -22.64
N ILE A 466 -37.95 -8.74 -22.59
CA ILE A 466 -37.56 -9.52 -23.74
C ILE A 466 -38.73 -9.67 -24.74
N GLY A 467 -38.42 -9.57 -26.02
CA GLY A 467 -39.33 -9.85 -27.15
C GLY A 467 -38.56 -10.55 -28.27
N ASN A 468 -39.27 -11.07 -29.27
CA ASN A 468 -38.68 -11.79 -30.40
C ASN A 468 -37.68 -12.91 -30.00
N SER A 469 -37.89 -13.56 -28.86
CA SER A 469 -36.96 -14.48 -28.19
C SER A 469 -37.64 -15.80 -27.79
N GLN A 470 -38.67 -16.23 -28.48
CA GLN A 470 -39.36 -17.49 -28.27
C GLN A 470 -39.87 -17.64 -26.83
N PHE A 471 -39.36 -18.64 -26.09
CA PHE A 471 -39.76 -18.95 -24.71
C PHE A 471 -39.33 -17.89 -23.66
N LEU A 472 -38.57 -16.83 -24.05
CA LEU A 472 -38.20 -15.72 -23.21
C LEU A 472 -39.10 -14.49 -23.37
N ASP A 473 -40.01 -14.47 -24.35
CA ASP A 473 -40.86 -13.32 -24.65
C ASP A 473 -41.64 -12.84 -23.40
N GLY A 474 -41.63 -11.55 -23.18
CA GLY A 474 -42.34 -10.90 -22.06
C GLY A 474 -41.63 -10.99 -20.69
N LEU A 475 -40.53 -11.71 -20.58
CA LEU A 475 -39.80 -11.85 -19.30
C LEU A 475 -38.92 -10.65 -19.03
N ASP A 476 -38.74 -10.34 -17.75
CA ASP A 476 -37.69 -9.42 -17.28
C ASP A 476 -36.29 -10.09 -17.26
N PHE A 477 -35.24 -9.26 -17.05
CA PHE A 477 -33.87 -9.72 -17.02
C PHE A 477 -33.62 -10.94 -16.13
N LYS A 478 -34.11 -10.93 -14.87
CA LYS A 478 -33.85 -12.02 -13.91
C LYS A 478 -34.57 -13.30 -14.30
N SER A 479 -35.83 -13.18 -14.67
CA SER A 479 -36.67 -14.32 -15.10
C SER A 479 -36.15 -14.94 -16.38
N ALA A 480 -35.75 -14.12 -17.35
CA ALA A 480 -35.18 -14.58 -18.61
C ALA A 480 -33.81 -15.27 -18.39
N THR A 481 -32.94 -14.69 -17.58
CA THR A 481 -31.65 -15.29 -17.19
C THR A 481 -31.83 -16.69 -16.61
N LYS A 482 -32.72 -16.84 -15.62
CA LYS A 482 -33.00 -18.15 -15.02
C LYS A 482 -33.54 -19.13 -16.04
N ARG A 483 -34.51 -18.72 -16.83
CA ARG A 483 -35.19 -19.60 -17.82
C ARG A 483 -34.26 -20.07 -18.93
N VAL A 484 -33.35 -19.19 -19.41
CA VAL A 484 -32.42 -19.58 -20.47
C VAL A 484 -31.34 -20.54 -19.96
N ILE A 485 -30.89 -20.35 -18.70
CA ILE A 485 -29.93 -21.28 -18.09
C ILE A 485 -30.54 -22.68 -17.99
N GLU A 486 -31.75 -22.81 -17.43
CA GLU A 486 -32.47 -24.08 -17.39
C GLU A 486 -32.58 -24.71 -18.78
N ALA A 487 -32.94 -23.94 -19.80
CA ALA A 487 -33.06 -24.42 -21.16
C ALA A 487 -31.73 -24.86 -21.79
N LEU A 488 -30.62 -24.17 -21.49
CA LEU A 488 -29.27 -24.55 -21.93
C LEU A 488 -28.80 -25.86 -21.28
N GLU A 489 -29.09 -26.03 -19.98
CA GLU A 489 -28.82 -27.28 -19.25
C GLU A 489 -29.59 -28.45 -19.81
N ASP A 490 -30.89 -28.29 -20.10
CA ASP A 490 -31.75 -29.32 -20.71
C ASP A 490 -31.21 -29.86 -22.03
N ILE A 491 -30.60 -29.01 -22.87
CA ILE A 491 -30.02 -29.39 -24.17
C ILE A 491 -28.51 -29.68 -24.12
N ASN A 492 -27.87 -29.66 -22.94
CA ASN A 492 -26.43 -29.81 -22.73
C ASN A 492 -25.56 -28.85 -23.56
N GLN A 493 -26.04 -27.61 -23.77
CA GLN A 493 -25.31 -26.55 -24.49
C GLN A 493 -24.86 -25.41 -23.58
N GLY A 494 -25.01 -25.52 -22.26
CA GLY A 494 -24.54 -24.55 -21.31
C GLY A 494 -24.99 -24.82 -19.89
N GLU A 495 -24.55 -24.00 -18.97
CA GLU A 495 -24.86 -24.09 -17.54
C GLU A 495 -24.71 -22.71 -16.85
N GLY A 496 -25.38 -22.54 -15.71
CA GLY A 496 -25.15 -21.38 -14.85
C GLY A 496 -23.73 -21.40 -14.28
N LYS A 497 -22.99 -20.31 -14.42
CA LYS A 497 -21.58 -20.22 -14.00
C LYS A 497 -21.27 -18.91 -13.30
N ILE A 498 -20.47 -19.00 -12.24
CA ILE A 498 -19.81 -17.85 -11.60
C ILE A 498 -18.38 -17.81 -12.11
N ASN A 499 -17.98 -16.68 -12.63
CA ASN A 499 -16.62 -16.44 -13.12
C ASN A 499 -15.97 -15.31 -12.30
N TYR A 500 -14.64 -15.36 -12.18
CA TYR A 500 -13.85 -14.34 -11.53
C TYR A 500 -12.81 -13.80 -12.51
N ARG A 501 -12.55 -12.48 -12.42
CA ARG A 501 -11.45 -11.86 -13.18
C ARG A 501 -10.10 -12.24 -12.60
N LEU A 502 -10.04 -12.46 -11.26
CA LEU A 502 -8.84 -12.88 -10.56
C LEU A 502 -8.24 -14.13 -11.20
N ARG A 503 -6.96 -14.07 -11.52
CA ARG A 503 -6.18 -15.17 -12.09
C ARG A 503 -5.23 -15.72 -11.02
N ASP A 504 -4.80 -16.95 -11.22
CA ASP A 504 -3.73 -17.55 -10.45
C ASP A 504 -2.45 -16.73 -10.57
N ALA A 505 -1.75 -16.59 -9.47
CA ALA A 505 -0.58 -15.74 -9.41
C ALA A 505 0.66 -16.47 -9.93
N VAL A 506 1.37 -15.88 -10.89
CA VAL A 506 2.71 -16.34 -11.26
C VAL A 506 3.65 -16.14 -10.07
N PHE A 507 4.17 -17.24 -9.55
CA PHE A 507 4.87 -17.30 -8.26
C PHE A 507 6.38 -17.52 -8.40
N SER A 508 6.97 -17.45 -9.57
CA SER A 508 8.41 -17.60 -9.77
C SER A 508 9.01 -16.43 -10.52
N ARG A 509 10.29 -16.15 -10.26
CA ARG A 509 11.07 -15.08 -10.88
C ARG A 509 12.44 -15.61 -11.31
N GLN A 510 12.90 -15.17 -12.46
CA GLN A 510 14.24 -15.47 -13.00
C GLN A 510 15.25 -14.52 -12.39
N ARG A 511 15.36 -14.56 -11.06
CA ARG A 511 16.22 -13.68 -10.26
C ARG A 511 17.14 -14.48 -9.35
N TYR A 512 18.26 -13.87 -8.98
CA TYR A 512 19.12 -14.39 -7.94
C TYR A 512 18.66 -13.94 -6.55
N TRP A 513 18.37 -12.64 -6.38
CA TRP A 513 18.05 -12.06 -5.08
C TRP A 513 16.56 -12.21 -4.73
N GLY A 514 16.18 -13.39 -4.26
CA GLY A 514 14.85 -13.79 -3.85
C GLY A 514 14.89 -15.07 -3.02
N GLU A 515 13.78 -15.44 -2.39
CA GLU A 515 13.69 -16.69 -1.65
C GLU A 515 13.82 -17.89 -2.58
N PRO A 516 14.82 -18.80 -2.36
CA PRO A 516 14.93 -20.00 -3.18
C PRO A 516 13.84 -21.02 -2.88
N PHE A 517 13.39 -21.75 -3.91
CA PHE A 517 12.41 -22.80 -3.75
C PHE A 517 13.03 -24.05 -3.10
N PRO A 518 12.36 -24.69 -2.14
CA PRO A 518 12.81 -25.95 -1.55
C PRO A 518 12.39 -27.15 -2.42
N VAL A 519 12.79 -27.12 -3.71
CA VAL A 519 12.30 -28.06 -4.75
C VAL A 519 13.47 -28.64 -5.55
N TYR A 520 13.44 -29.95 -5.75
CA TYR A 520 14.30 -30.66 -6.71
C TYR A 520 13.44 -31.44 -7.72
N TYR A 521 14.02 -31.87 -8.82
CA TYR A 521 13.28 -32.48 -9.93
C TYR A 521 13.67 -33.94 -10.16
N VAL A 522 12.70 -34.85 -10.10
CA VAL A 522 12.84 -36.25 -10.47
C VAL A 522 12.05 -36.49 -11.75
N ASP A 523 12.69 -36.92 -12.82
CA ASP A 523 12.10 -37.12 -14.14
C ASP A 523 11.25 -35.93 -14.65
N GLY A 524 11.68 -34.71 -14.30
CA GLY A 524 10.99 -33.45 -14.65
C GLY A 524 9.82 -33.10 -13.74
N LEU A 525 9.52 -33.90 -12.72
CA LEU A 525 8.46 -33.60 -11.73
C LEU A 525 9.02 -33.00 -10.45
N PRO A 526 8.40 -31.96 -9.91
CA PRO A 526 8.84 -31.32 -8.69
C PRO A 526 8.65 -32.22 -7.47
N GLN A 527 9.67 -32.25 -6.61
CA GLN A 527 9.65 -32.90 -5.30
C GLN A 527 10.03 -31.89 -4.23
N MET A 528 9.31 -31.90 -3.12
CA MET A 528 9.60 -31.03 -1.98
C MET A 528 10.76 -31.58 -1.16
N ILE A 529 11.67 -30.70 -0.76
CA ILE A 529 12.67 -31.02 0.26
C ILE A 529 11.95 -31.13 1.60
N ASP A 530 12.31 -32.11 2.43
CA ASP A 530 11.72 -32.26 3.75
C ASP A 530 11.97 -31.03 4.61
N GLN A 531 10.96 -30.58 5.33
CA GLN A 531 11.00 -29.35 6.13
C GLN A 531 12.10 -29.35 7.20
N SER A 532 12.56 -30.51 7.66
CA SER A 532 13.66 -30.62 8.64
C SER A 532 15.02 -30.18 8.08
N HIS A 533 15.14 -30.05 6.76
CA HIS A 533 16.37 -29.64 6.08
C HIS A 533 16.35 -28.18 5.60
N LEU A 534 15.33 -27.41 5.97
CA LEU A 534 15.25 -25.98 5.69
C LEU A 534 16.12 -25.16 6.66
N PRO A 535 16.65 -24.01 6.24
CA PRO A 535 16.48 -23.37 4.94
C PRO A 535 17.41 -23.90 3.86
N ILE A 536 16.93 -23.89 2.60
CA ILE A 536 17.81 -23.96 1.43
C ILE A 536 18.29 -22.54 1.16
N THR A 537 19.59 -22.32 1.23
CA THR A 537 20.20 -20.99 1.11
C THR A 537 20.69 -20.71 -0.32
N LEU A 538 20.69 -19.43 -0.71
CA LEU A 538 21.22 -19.01 -2.02
C LEU A 538 22.69 -19.39 -2.19
N PRO A 539 23.10 -19.99 -3.34
CA PRO A 539 24.49 -20.30 -3.62
C PRO A 539 25.23 -19.07 -4.15
N GLU A 540 26.56 -19.13 -4.13
CA GLU A 540 27.38 -18.18 -4.87
C GLU A 540 27.21 -18.36 -6.38
N VAL A 541 27.13 -17.25 -7.13
CA VAL A 541 27.04 -17.24 -8.60
C VAL A 541 28.02 -16.25 -9.19
N GLU A 542 28.57 -16.58 -10.38
CA GLU A 542 29.52 -15.70 -11.08
C GLU A 542 28.85 -14.38 -11.57
N LYS A 543 27.56 -14.45 -11.97
CA LYS A 543 26.79 -13.32 -12.52
C LYS A 543 25.33 -13.37 -12.07
N TYR A 544 24.76 -12.21 -11.76
CA TYR A 544 23.38 -12.05 -11.30
C TYR A 544 22.36 -11.87 -12.43
N LEU A 545 22.79 -11.75 -13.69
CA LEU A 545 21.89 -11.67 -14.84
C LEU A 545 21.52 -13.06 -15.36
N PRO A 546 20.25 -13.29 -15.73
CA PRO A 546 19.86 -14.48 -16.50
C PRO A 546 20.50 -14.47 -17.87
N THR A 547 20.40 -15.60 -18.59
CA THR A 547 20.81 -15.67 -19.99
C THR A 547 19.80 -14.89 -20.87
N LYS A 548 20.18 -14.60 -22.12
CA LYS A 548 19.27 -13.96 -23.09
C LYS A 548 18.06 -14.83 -23.40
N GLU A 549 18.22 -16.13 -23.28
CA GLU A 549 17.18 -17.14 -23.46
C GLU A 549 16.23 -17.21 -22.27
N GLY A 550 16.58 -16.57 -21.14
CA GLY A 550 15.77 -16.49 -19.93
C GLY A 550 16.06 -17.58 -18.90
N GLU A 551 17.21 -18.27 -19.02
CA GLU A 551 17.65 -19.19 -17.96
C GLU A 551 18.02 -18.38 -16.70
N PRO A 552 17.47 -18.74 -15.51
CA PRO A 552 17.69 -17.98 -14.29
C PRO A 552 19.18 -17.95 -13.85
N PRO A 553 19.61 -16.93 -13.09
CA PRO A 553 20.98 -16.81 -12.61
C PRO A 553 21.49 -18.00 -11.79
N LEU A 554 20.60 -18.69 -11.05
CA LEU A 554 20.94 -19.88 -10.27
C LEU A 554 21.43 -21.05 -11.14
N GLY A 555 21.09 -21.08 -12.43
CA GLY A 555 21.67 -22.01 -13.40
C GLY A 555 23.18 -21.87 -13.59
N ARG A 556 23.79 -20.75 -13.13
CA ARG A 556 25.24 -20.53 -13.15
C ARG A 556 25.97 -21.02 -11.88
N ALA A 557 25.23 -21.45 -10.87
CA ALA A 557 25.81 -21.95 -9.63
C ALA A 557 26.53 -23.29 -9.88
N GLU A 558 27.69 -23.47 -9.30
CA GLU A 558 28.40 -24.74 -9.37
C GLU A 558 27.91 -25.77 -8.36
N VAL A 559 27.32 -25.31 -7.25
CA VAL A 559 26.81 -26.11 -6.14
C VAL A 559 25.32 -25.82 -5.99
N TRP A 560 24.48 -26.51 -6.78
CA TRP A 560 23.03 -26.33 -6.78
C TRP A 560 22.30 -27.61 -7.22
N ALA A 561 22.63 -28.75 -6.58
CA ALA A 561 21.95 -30.02 -6.73
C ALA A 561 21.62 -30.61 -5.35
N TRP A 562 20.56 -31.40 -5.24
CA TRP A 562 20.09 -32.01 -4.00
C TRP A 562 20.49 -33.47 -3.92
N ASP A 563 21.26 -33.84 -2.90
CA ASP A 563 21.60 -35.22 -2.58
C ASP A 563 20.54 -35.77 -1.59
N THR A 564 19.66 -36.67 -2.08
CA THR A 564 18.57 -37.24 -1.28
C THR A 564 19.02 -38.24 -0.22
N GLN A 565 20.28 -38.71 -0.28
CA GLN A 565 20.82 -39.61 0.76
C GLN A 565 21.47 -38.85 1.89
N LYS A 566 22.18 -37.75 1.56
CA LYS A 566 22.84 -36.88 2.55
C LYS A 566 21.97 -35.73 3.03
N ASN A 567 20.85 -35.47 2.33
CA ASN A 567 19.94 -34.37 2.59
C ASN A 567 20.67 -33.01 2.63
N THR A 568 21.45 -32.74 1.59
CA THR A 568 22.24 -31.50 1.49
C THR A 568 22.41 -31.06 0.04
N VAL A 569 22.68 -29.77 -0.15
CA VAL A 569 23.04 -29.23 -1.45
C VAL A 569 24.47 -29.62 -1.80
N VAL A 570 24.70 -30.10 -3.03
CA VAL A 570 25.98 -30.60 -3.53
C VAL A 570 26.27 -30.02 -4.92
N SER A 571 27.50 -30.33 -5.46
CA SER A 571 27.90 -29.86 -6.78
C SER A 571 27.04 -30.43 -7.92
N ASN A 572 26.70 -29.58 -8.90
CA ASN A 572 25.95 -29.98 -10.10
C ASN A 572 26.66 -31.08 -10.91
N THR A 573 28.01 -31.19 -10.82
CA THR A 573 28.78 -32.23 -11.50
C THR A 573 28.50 -33.63 -10.97
N THR A 574 27.86 -33.77 -9.83
CA THR A 574 27.49 -35.04 -9.18
C THR A 574 26.07 -35.51 -9.49
N ILE A 575 25.30 -34.77 -10.29
CA ILE A 575 23.91 -35.14 -10.68
C ILE A 575 23.98 -36.50 -11.44
N ASP A 576 23.29 -37.48 -10.88
CA ASP A 576 23.20 -38.85 -11.42
C ASP A 576 21.74 -39.22 -11.81
N HIS A 577 20.75 -38.36 -11.51
CA HIS A 577 19.33 -38.57 -11.69
C HIS A 577 18.77 -39.83 -10.99
N LYS A 578 19.47 -40.32 -9.95
CA LYS A 578 19.05 -41.46 -9.12
C LYS A 578 19.00 -41.10 -7.66
N THR A 579 20.02 -40.42 -7.16
CA THR A 579 20.16 -40.00 -5.77
C THR A 579 20.48 -38.52 -5.67
N ILE A 580 21.01 -37.92 -6.73
CA ILE A 580 21.35 -36.50 -6.79
C ILE A 580 20.61 -35.85 -7.97
N PHE A 581 19.81 -34.86 -7.65
CA PHE A 581 18.86 -34.25 -8.59
C PHE A 581 19.07 -32.75 -8.70
N PRO A 582 18.71 -32.11 -9.85
CA PRO A 582 18.78 -30.65 -10.00
C PRO A 582 17.76 -29.94 -9.12
N LEU A 583 18.15 -28.83 -8.51
CA LEU A 583 17.29 -27.92 -7.79
C LEU A 583 16.58 -26.94 -8.72
N GLU A 584 15.48 -26.34 -8.25
CA GLU A 584 14.77 -25.28 -8.93
C GLU A 584 15.69 -24.06 -9.13
N LEU A 585 15.67 -23.47 -10.32
CA LEU A 585 16.54 -22.34 -10.70
C LEU A 585 15.90 -20.97 -10.50
N ASN A 586 14.57 -20.91 -10.41
CA ASN A 586 13.85 -19.68 -10.11
C ASN A 586 13.87 -19.37 -8.61
N THR A 587 13.58 -18.12 -8.26
CA THR A 587 13.28 -17.71 -6.89
C THR A 587 11.82 -17.31 -6.75
N MET A 588 11.29 -17.31 -5.53
CA MET A 588 9.96 -16.80 -5.23
C MET A 588 9.92 -15.28 -5.45
N PRO A 589 8.77 -14.68 -5.76
CA PRO A 589 8.63 -13.24 -5.84
C PRO A 589 8.85 -12.59 -4.46
N GLY A 590 9.35 -11.34 -4.43
CA GLY A 590 9.59 -10.63 -3.16
C GLY A 590 8.34 -10.53 -2.26
N TRP A 591 7.13 -10.51 -2.86
CA TRP A 591 5.89 -10.50 -2.07
C TRP A 591 5.59 -11.83 -1.34
N ALA A 592 6.32 -12.91 -1.58
CA ALA A 592 6.18 -14.14 -0.81
C ALA A 592 6.54 -13.91 0.67
N GLY A 593 7.72 -13.34 0.94
CA GLY A 593 8.14 -12.99 2.29
C GLY A 593 7.24 -11.97 2.95
N SER A 594 6.79 -10.96 2.21
CA SER A 594 5.93 -9.92 2.78
C SER A 594 4.45 -10.34 2.97
N SER A 595 4.05 -11.55 2.56
CA SER A 595 2.66 -12.00 2.71
C SER A 595 2.29 -12.59 4.08
N TRP A 596 3.24 -12.71 5.01
CA TRP A 596 3.00 -13.34 6.31
C TRP A 596 3.78 -12.73 7.48
N TYR A 597 4.58 -11.70 7.27
CA TYR A 597 5.49 -11.09 8.25
C TYR A 597 4.80 -10.60 9.53
N PHE A 598 3.55 -10.20 9.45
CA PHE A 598 2.74 -9.81 10.60
C PHE A 598 2.55 -10.96 11.60
N ASN A 599 2.51 -12.21 11.15
CA ASN A 599 2.50 -13.39 12.02
C ASN A 599 3.89 -13.63 12.63
N ARG A 600 4.98 -13.45 11.85
CA ARG A 600 6.35 -13.61 12.32
C ARG A 600 6.71 -12.64 13.44
N TYR A 601 6.24 -11.41 13.35
CA TYR A 601 6.46 -10.42 14.40
C TYR A 601 5.87 -10.81 15.77
N MET A 602 4.87 -11.68 15.82
CA MET A 602 4.30 -12.17 17.08
C MET A 602 5.30 -13.03 17.86
N ASP A 603 6.25 -13.69 17.14
CA ASP A 603 7.31 -14.52 17.74
C ASP A 603 8.55 -14.59 16.80
N ALA A 604 9.21 -13.44 16.63
CA ALA A 604 10.19 -13.21 15.56
C ALA A 604 11.42 -14.12 15.59
N HIS A 605 11.81 -14.65 16.76
CA HIS A 605 13.03 -15.43 16.95
C HIS A 605 12.77 -16.92 17.22
N ASN A 606 11.56 -17.40 17.06
CA ASN A 606 11.26 -18.81 17.17
C ASN A 606 11.99 -19.60 16.08
N SER A 607 12.79 -20.57 16.49
CA SER A 607 13.57 -21.45 15.59
C SER A 607 12.80 -22.70 15.16
N ASP A 608 11.80 -23.10 15.92
CA ASP A 608 11.12 -24.37 15.82
C ASP A 608 9.81 -24.28 15.04
N GLU A 609 9.15 -23.11 15.12
CA GLU A 609 7.89 -22.77 14.46
C GLU A 609 7.97 -21.38 13.83
N PHE A 610 7.11 -21.11 12.84
CA PHE A 610 7.07 -19.76 12.23
C PHE A 610 6.59 -18.68 13.24
N ALA A 611 5.80 -19.09 14.20
CA ALA A 611 5.46 -18.41 15.45
C ALA A 611 4.79 -19.44 16.38
N SER A 612 5.02 -19.33 17.70
CA SER A 612 4.41 -20.24 18.67
C SER A 612 2.89 -20.05 18.76
N GLN A 613 2.17 -21.13 18.97
CA GLN A 613 0.71 -21.08 19.13
C GLN A 613 0.30 -20.14 20.27
N GLU A 614 1.08 -20.10 21.35
CA GLU A 614 0.85 -19.18 22.47
C GLU A 614 0.88 -17.71 22.04
N ALA A 615 1.86 -17.31 21.21
CA ALA A 615 1.96 -15.96 20.70
C ALA A 615 0.84 -15.64 19.69
N LEU A 616 0.50 -16.60 18.82
CA LEU A 616 -0.57 -16.46 17.85
C LEU A 616 -1.94 -16.29 18.53
N ASP A 617 -2.22 -17.07 19.57
CA ASP A 617 -3.48 -17.01 20.34
C ASP A 617 -3.58 -15.72 21.16
N TYR A 618 -2.46 -15.19 21.66
CA TYR A 618 -2.43 -13.93 22.39
C TYR A 618 -2.59 -12.71 21.47
N TRP A 619 -1.77 -12.61 20.40
CA TRP A 619 -1.77 -11.45 19.50
C TRP A 619 -2.87 -11.51 18.44
N GLN A 620 -3.26 -12.70 18.00
CA GLN A 620 -4.29 -13.04 17.01
C GLN A 620 -4.10 -12.37 15.65
N GLN A 621 -4.35 -11.07 15.56
CA GLN A 621 -4.29 -10.28 14.33
C GLN A 621 -3.86 -8.86 14.62
N VAL A 622 -3.46 -8.13 13.59
CA VAL A 622 -3.16 -6.70 13.65
C VAL A 622 -4.44 -5.93 13.98
N ASP A 623 -4.42 -5.13 15.04
CA ASP A 623 -5.58 -4.30 15.42
C ASP A 623 -5.66 -3.02 14.58
N LEU A 624 -4.50 -2.43 14.23
CA LEU A 624 -4.38 -1.27 13.34
C LEU A 624 -3.22 -1.45 12.38
N TYR A 625 -3.50 -1.42 11.09
CA TYR A 625 -2.52 -1.49 10.01
C TYR A 625 -2.51 -0.19 9.20
N ILE A 626 -1.33 0.43 9.04
CA ILE A 626 -1.17 1.68 8.27
C ILE A 626 -0.22 1.43 7.10
N GLY A 627 -0.65 1.82 5.89
CA GLY A 627 0.15 1.63 4.69
C GLY A 627 -0.42 2.27 3.45
N GLY A 628 0.36 2.28 2.35
CA GLY A 628 -0.02 2.90 1.09
C GLY A 628 -1.18 2.21 0.38
N SER A 629 -2.03 2.97 -0.29
CA SER A 629 -3.17 2.45 -1.05
C SER A 629 -2.76 1.70 -2.33
N GLU A 630 -1.54 1.91 -2.82
CA GLU A 630 -0.96 1.21 -3.98
C GLU A 630 -0.81 -0.31 -3.78
N HIS A 631 -0.86 -0.77 -2.54
CA HIS A 631 -0.76 -2.18 -2.17
C HIS A 631 -2.10 -2.93 -2.16
N ALA A 632 -3.21 -2.26 -2.51
CA ALA A 632 -4.57 -2.79 -2.40
C ALA A 632 -4.80 -4.12 -3.13
N THR A 633 -4.32 -4.23 -4.38
CA THR A 633 -4.55 -5.37 -5.27
C THR A 633 -3.36 -6.33 -5.39
N GLY A 634 -2.21 -5.96 -4.83
CA GLY A 634 -1.02 -6.82 -4.74
C GLY A 634 -0.87 -7.40 -3.33
N HIS A 635 0.03 -6.79 -2.53
CA HIS A 635 0.39 -7.27 -1.19
C HIS A 635 -0.80 -7.66 -0.32
N LEU A 636 -1.83 -6.80 -0.22
CA LEU A 636 -2.96 -7.04 0.68
C LEU A 636 -3.81 -8.26 0.26
N LEU A 637 -3.96 -8.54 -1.03
CA LEU A 637 -4.67 -9.74 -1.49
C LEU A 637 -3.86 -11.00 -1.20
N TYR A 638 -2.56 -10.99 -1.45
CA TYR A 638 -1.70 -12.14 -1.17
C TYR A 638 -1.59 -12.40 0.34
N ALA A 639 -1.45 -11.35 1.16
CA ALA A 639 -1.45 -11.47 2.62
C ALA A 639 -2.76 -12.09 3.15
N ARG A 640 -3.93 -11.66 2.64
CA ARG A 640 -5.23 -12.22 3.02
C ARG A 640 -5.38 -13.68 2.54
N PHE A 641 -4.89 -14.00 1.35
CA PHE A 641 -4.90 -15.37 0.84
C PHE A 641 -4.04 -16.30 1.72
N TRP A 642 -2.79 -15.93 2.03
CA TRP A 642 -1.92 -16.73 2.88
C TRP A 642 -2.47 -16.90 4.30
N GLN A 643 -3.07 -15.84 4.85
CA GLN A 643 -3.73 -15.90 6.15
C GLN A 643 -4.87 -16.91 6.16
N LYS A 644 -5.77 -16.87 5.16
CA LYS A 644 -6.88 -17.82 5.03
C LYS A 644 -6.41 -19.25 4.83
N PHE A 645 -5.37 -19.44 4.04
CA PHE A 645 -4.76 -20.73 3.80
C PHE A 645 -4.20 -21.34 5.09
N LEU A 646 -3.39 -20.61 5.84
CA LEU A 646 -2.83 -21.08 7.10
C LEU A 646 -3.91 -21.30 8.19
N PHE A 647 -4.97 -20.49 8.17
CA PHE A 647 -6.14 -20.69 9.02
C PHE A 647 -6.85 -22.00 8.69
N ASP A 648 -7.05 -22.33 7.41
CA ASP A 648 -7.69 -23.58 6.99
C ASP A 648 -6.96 -24.83 7.49
N LEU A 649 -5.62 -24.77 7.53
CA LEU A 649 -4.78 -25.85 8.04
C LEU A 649 -4.67 -25.85 9.58
N GLY A 650 -5.29 -24.90 10.28
CA GLY A 650 -5.33 -24.82 11.74
C GLY A 650 -4.08 -24.22 12.37
N TYR A 651 -3.19 -23.57 11.60
CA TYR A 651 -2.00 -22.91 12.12
C TYR A 651 -2.29 -21.52 12.70
N LEU A 652 -3.38 -20.87 12.28
CA LEU A 652 -3.73 -19.51 12.70
C LEU A 652 -5.13 -19.47 13.33
N PRO A 653 -5.34 -18.64 14.37
CA PRO A 653 -6.62 -18.55 15.07
C PRO A 653 -7.68 -17.72 14.34
N VAL A 654 -7.29 -16.94 13.32
CA VAL A 654 -8.16 -16.00 12.60
C VAL A 654 -7.91 -16.03 11.10
N ASP A 655 -8.95 -15.79 10.29
CA ASP A 655 -8.93 -15.88 8.82
C ASP A 655 -8.63 -14.56 8.11
N GLU A 656 -8.51 -13.44 8.85
CA GLU A 656 -8.08 -12.14 8.35
C GLU A 656 -6.96 -11.59 9.23
N PHE A 657 -5.89 -11.09 8.61
CA PHE A 657 -4.69 -10.71 9.36
C PHE A 657 -4.77 -9.34 10.05
N ALA A 658 -5.66 -8.45 9.57
CA ALA A 658 -5.80 -7.09 10.11
C ALA A 658 -7.27 -6.68 10.23
N LYS A 659 -7.65 -6.17 11.43
CA LYS A 659 -8.99 -5.68 11.72
C LYS A 659 -9.28 -4.38 11.01
N LYS A 660 -8.40 -3.38 11.25
CA LYS A 660 -8.53 -2.02 10.72
C LYS A 660 -7.33 -1.67 9.87
N LEU A 661 -7.60 -1.07 8.70
CA LEU A 661 -6.56 -0.54 7.83
C LEU A 661 -6.85 0.90 7.46
N ILE A 662 -5.84 1.76 7.59
CA ILE A 662 -5.85 3.16 7.18
C ILE A 662 -4.82 3.35 6.07
N ASN A 663 -5.25 3.90 4.94
CA ASN A 663 -4.33 4.28 3.87
C ASN A 663 -3.89 5.73 4.10
N GLN A 664 -2.59 5.94 4.37
CA GLN A 664 -2.05 7.29 4.35
C GLN A 664 -1.95 7.80 2.90
N GLY A 665 -2.16 9.11 2.73
CA GLY A 665 -1.84 9.80 1.50
C GLY A 665 -0.32 9.89 1.28
N MET A 666 0.09 10.37 0.11
CA MET A 666 1.50 10.56 -0.20
C MET A 666 1.94 12.01 0.04
N ILE A 667 3.16 12.18 0.55
CA ILE A 667 3.85 13.47 0.48
C ILE A 667 4.47 13.59 -0.90
N LEU A 668 4.07 14.63 -1.62
CA LEU A 668 4.51 14.91 -2.98
C LEU A 668 5.71 15.86 -2.98
N GLY A 669 6.63 15.64 -3.91
CA GLY A 669 7.74 16.55 -4.18
C GLY A 669 7.39 17.57 -5.26
N THR A 670 8.10 18.67 -5.26
CA THR A 670 8.02 19.66 -6.35
C THR A 670 9.20 19.45 -7.28
N SER A 671 8.98 18.76 -8.41
CA SER A 671 10.00 18.54 -9.43
C SER A 671 10.39 19.84 -10.13
N ALA A 672 11.64 19.88 -10.59
CA ALA A 672 12.16 20.94 -11.42
C ALA A 672 12.48 20.40 -12.82
N PHE A 673 12.03 21.09 -13.85
CA PHE A 673 12.26 20.72 -15.22
C PHE A 673 13.05 21.79 -15.95
N VAL A 674 14.12 21.38 -16.60
CA VAL A 674 14.87 22.19 -17.57
C VAL A 674 14.44 21.83 -18.98
N ALA A 675 14.25 22.80 -19.85
CA ALA A 675 13.86 22.57 -21.23
C ALA A 675 15.08 22.49 -22.13
N ARG A 676 15.29 21.32 -22.76
CA ARG A 676 16.33 21.10 -23.75
C ARG A 676 15.74 21.19 -25.16
N VAL A 677 16.32 21.97 -26.03
CA VAL A 677 15.92 22.03 -27.44
C VAL A 677 16.23 20.70 -28.13
N ASN A 678 15.22 20.11 -28.78
CA ASN A 678 15.34 18.79 -29.40
C ASN A 678 16.49 18.74 -30.41
N GLY A 679 17.27 17.67 -30.33
CA GLY A 679 18.41 17.45 -31.24
C GLY A 679 19.63 18.36 -30.99
N SER A 680 19.63 19.16 -29.92
CA SER A 680 20.74 20.04 -29.58
C SER A 680 21.24 19.80 -28.13
N ASN A 681 22.35 20.44 -27.77
CA ASN A 681 22.85 20.52 -26.39
C ASN A 681 22.58 21.88 -25.74
N THR A 682 21.49 22.55 -26.18
CA THR A 682 21.09 23.87 -25.73
C THR A 682 19.88 23.78 -24.80
N PHE A 683 19.93 24.48 -23.67
CA PHE A 683 18.82 24.60 -22.72
C PHE A 683 18.22 26.01 -22.80
N MET A 684 16.90 26.08 -22.66
CA MET A 684 16.14 27.34 -22.75
C MET A 684 15.43 27.62 -21.43
N SER A 685 15.55 28.89 -20.95
CA SER A 685 14.79 29.34 -19.79
C SER A 685 13.29 29.22 -20.04
N TYR A 686 12.54 28.73 -19.04
CA TYR A 686 11.11 28.40 -19.15
C TYR A 686 10.26 29.58 -19.71
N ASP A 687 10.56 30.78 -19.28
CA ASP A 687 9.88 32.03 -19.71
C ASP A 687 10.20 32.47 -21.16
N LYS A 688 11.20 31.85 -21.78
CA LYS A 688 11.60 32.13 -23.18
C LYS A 688 11.03 31.12 -24.18
N ILE A 689 10.36 30.07 -23.71
CA ILE A 689 9.80 29.04 -24.59
C ILE A 689 8.52 29.61 -25.23
N THR A 690 8.53 29.81 -26.55
CA THR A 690 7.37 30.32 -27.29
C THR A 690 6.73 29.24 -28.13
N ASN A 691 7.48 28.59 -29.03
CA ASN A 691 6.98 27.54 -29.95
C ASN A 691 8.05 26.49 -30.30
N GLU A 692 9.14 26.42 -29.55
CA GLU A 692 10.20 25.47 -29.84
C GLU A 692 9.80 24.04 -29.43
N ASN A 693 10.30 23.10 -30.23
CA ASN A 693 10.20 21.68 -29.93
C ASN A 693 11.25 21.35 -28.84
N VAL A 694 10.82 21.36 -27.58
CA VAL A 694 11.67 21.13 -26.41
C VAL A 694 11.32 19.83 -25.70
N GLN A 695 12.35 19.18 -25.15
CA GLN A 695 12.22 18.06 -24.22
C GLN A 695 12.43 18.57 -22.79
N TYR A 696 11.50 18.25 -21.88
CA TYR A 696 11.65 18.54 -20.45
C TYR A 696 12.45 17.42 -19.77
N ILE A 697 13.50 17.80 -19.06
CA ILE A 697 14.38 16.92 -18.32
C ILE A 697 14.32 17.29 -16.84
N HIS A 698 14.18 16.31 -15.95
CA HIS A 698 14.24 16.54 -14.51
C HIS A 698 15.62 17.04 -14.10
N ALA A 699 15.68 18.13 -13.35
CA ALA A 699 16.87 18.60 -12.65
C ALA A 699 16.75 18.30 -11.14
N ASP A 700 17.91 18.11 -10.49
CA ASP A 700 17.92 17.97 -9.04
C ASP A 700 17.41 19.26 -8.38
N VAL A 701 16.43 19.10 -7.49
CA VAL A 701 15.76 20.25 -6.85
C VAL A 701 16.70 21.06 -5.96
N SER A 702 17.82 20.49 -5.53
CA SER A 702 18.86 21.19 -4.77
C SER A 702 19.59 22.27 -5.59
N PHE A 703 19.54 22.19 -6.91
CA PHE A 703 20.12 23.20 -7.82
C PHE A 703 19.18 24.36 -8.11
N VAL A 704 17.96 24.37 -7.53
CA VAL A 704 16.93 25.36 -7.86
C VAL A 704 16.52 26.13 -6.61
N ASN A 705 16.68 27.45 -6.66
CA ASN A 705 16.33 28.33 -5.55
C ASN A 705 14.80 28.58 -5.41
N ALA A 706 14.43 29.31 -4.37
CA ALA A 706 13.02 29.65 -4.09
C ALA A 706 12.34 30.50 -5.18
N SER A 707 13.12 31.19 -6.03
CA SER A 707 12.63 31.97 -7.17
C SER A 707 12.52 31.15 -8.45
N ASN A 708 12.67 29.82 -8.37
CA ASN A 708 12.68 28.89 -9.49
C ASN A 708 13.85 29.10 -10.48
N GLU A 709 14.99 29.57 -9.98
CA GLU A 709 16.19 29.81 -10.76
C GLU A 709 17.18 28.65 -10.57
N LEU A 710 17.73 28.16 -11.69
CA LEU A 710 18.69 27.07 -11.73
C LEU A 710 20.12 27.58 -11.46
N ASP A 711 20.84 26.91 -10.60
CA ASP A 711 22.30 27.00 -10.54
C ASP A 711 22.90 26.23 -11.75
N ILE A 712 23.23 26.97 -12.79
CA ILE A 712 23.72 26.42 -14.07
C ILE A 712 25.06 25.70 -13.86
N GLU A 713 25.94 26.22 -13.04
CA GLU A 713 27.26 25.61 -12.84
C GLU A 713 27.15 24.28 -12.07
N ALA A 714 26.32 24.22 -11.04
CA ALA A 714 26.01 22.98 -10.36
C ALA A 714 25.37 21.96 -11.31
N PHE A 715 24.44 22.39 -12.16
CA PHE A 715 23.78 21.53 -13.15
C PHE A 715 24.75 20.98 -14.21
N LYS A 716 25.69 21.80 -14.72
CA LYS A 716 26.74 21.37 -15.66
C LYS A 716 27.69 20.33 -15.04
N LEU A 717 28.00 20.49 -13.76
CA LEU A 717 28.88 19.58 -13.03
C LEU A 717 28.21 18.25 -12.69
N TRP A 718 26.87 18.24 -12.57
CA TRP A 718 26.10 17.09 -12.18
C TRP A 718 26.22 15.90 -13.15
N ARG A 719 26.20 16.18 -14.47
CA ARG A 719 26.34 15.15 -15.51
C ARG A 719 27.31 15.59 -16.59
N LYS A 720 28.22 14.68 -16.97
CA LYS A 720 29.22 14.94 -18.02
C LYS A 720 28.60 15.42 -19.32
N GLU A 721 27.44 14.91 -19.69
CA GLU A 721 26.71 15.25 -20.91
C GLU A 721 26.24 16.71 -20.95
N PHE A 722 26.13 17.36 -19.80
CA PHE A 722 25.70 18.76 -19.68
C PHE A 722 26.85 19.74 -19.52
N SER A 723 28.08 19.27 -19.38
CA SER A 723 29.27 20.10 -19.11
C SER A 723 29.57 21.14 -20.19
N THR A 724 29.18 20.86 -21.44
CA THR A 724 29.37 21.73 -22.61
C THR A 724 28.08 22.35 -23.10
N SER A 725 27.00 22.27 -22.34
CA SER A 725 25.69 22.77 -22.75
C SER A 725 25.62 24.30 -22.75
N GLU A 726 24.90 24.83 -23.70
CA GLU A 726 24.58 26.27 -23.80
C GLU A 726 23.25 26.59 -23.12
N PHE A 727 23.15 27.79 -22.52
CA PHE A 727 21.96 28.19 -21.77
C PHE A 727 21.44 29.54 -22.30
N HIS A 728 20.21 29.54 -22.78
CA HIS A 728 19.49 30.76 -23.13
C HIS A 728 18.76 31.28 -21.89
N LEU A 729 19.24 32.40 -21.38
CA LEU A 729 18.79 33.01 -20.14
C LEU A 729 17.54 33.88 -20.34
N SER A 730 16.86 34.16 -19.24
CA SER A 730 15.83 35.20 -19.11
C SER A 730 16.42 36.61 -19.28
N ASP A 731 15.57 37.60 -19.46
CA ASP A 731 16.01 39.03 -19.64
C ASP A 731 16.76 39.57 -18.42
N ASP A 732 16.51 39.02 -17.25
CA ASP A 732 17.17 39.36 -15.99
C ASP A 732 18.51 38.63 -15.76
N GLY A 733 18.93 37.80 -16.72
CA GLY A 733 20.16 37.02 -16.63
C GLY A 733 20.03 35.73 -15.84
N SER A 734 18.85 35.37 -15.31
CA SER A 734 18.58 34.11 -14.61
C SER A 734 18.15 33.01 -15.58
N PHE A 735 18.17 31.74 -15.12
CA PHE A 735 17.60 30.63 -15.85
C PHE A 735 16.42 30.05 -15.06
N LYS A 736 15.19 30.27 -15.53
CA LYS A 736 13.97 29.82 -14.89
C LYS A 736 13.64 28.39 -15.29
N VAL A 737 13.20 27.58 -14.31
CA VAL A 737 12.74 26.21 -14.49
C VAL A 737 11.23 26.11 -14.33
N ARG A 738 10.62 25.10 -14.99
CA ARG A 738 9.23 24.71 -14.74
C ARG A 738 9.16 23.88 -13.47
N ARG A 739 8.14 24.12 -12.65
CA ARG A 739 7.88 23.32 -11.43
C ARG A 739 6.58 22.58 -11.54
N GLU A 740 6.57 21.31 -11.14
CA GLU A 740 5.36 20.50 -11.04
C GLU A 740 5.38 19.67 -9.76
N VAL A 741 4.17 19.47 -9.19
CA VAL A 741 4.00 18.61 -8.01
C VAL A 741 3.80 17.19 -8.48
N GLU A 742 4.68 16.30 -8.05
CA GLU A 742 4.69 14.88 -8.42
C GLU A 742 5.00 13.98 -7.21
N LYS A 743 4.79 12.66 -7.37
CA LYS A 743 5.28 11.66 -6.41
C LYS A 743 6.79 11.84 -6.23
N MET A 744 7.25 11.86 -4.98
CA MET A 744 8.69 11.87 -4.68
C MET A 744 9.35 10.59 -5.18
N SER A 745 10.41 10.75 -5.97
CA SER A 745 11.19 9.64 -6.50
C SER A 745 12.63 10.07 -6.75
N LYS A 746 13.58 9.18 -6.46
CA LYS A 746 15.01 9.41 -6.76
C LYS A 746 15.27 9.61 -8.25
N SER A 747 14.50 8.95 -9.11
CA SER A 747 14.60 9.10 -10.57
C SER A 747 14.10 10.46 -11.07
N LYS A 748 13.30 11.17 -10.26
CA LYS A 748 12.79 12.52 -10.55
C LYS A 748 13.58 13.63 -9.86
N TYR A 749 14.57 13.27 -9.05
CA TYR A 749 15.44 14.20 -8.32
C TYR A 749 14.67 15.25 -7.49
N ASN A 750 13.51 14.88 -6.96
CA ASN A 750 12.60 15.73 -6.19
C ASN A 750 12.46 15.30 -4.73
N VAL A 751 13.40 14.51 -4.25
CA VAL A 751 13.39 13.91 -2.91
C VAL A 751 13.97 14.89 -1.90
N VAL A 752 13.32 14.99 -0.72
CA VAL A 752 13.85 15.71 0.45
C VAL A 752 14.34 14.70 1.47
N ASN A 753 15.58 14.85 1.94
CA ASN A 753 16.20 13.94 2.89
C ASN A 753 15.75 14.28 4.34
N PRO A 754 15.21 13.33 5.11
CA PRO A 754 14.82 13.55 6.50
C PRO A 754 16.02 13.88 7.42
N ASP A 755 17.24 13.42 7.07
CA ASP A 755 18.45 13.76 7.85
C ASP A 755 18.69 15.26 7.90
N GLU A 756 18.54 15.97 6.78
CA GLU A 756 18.73 17.41 6.68
C GLU A 756 17.68 18.19 7.51
N ILE A 757 16.46 17.67 7.50
CA ILE A 757 15.36 18.25 8.27
C ILE A 757 15.60 18.05 9.76
N CYS A 758 15.96 16.85 10.20
CA CYS A 758 16.27 16.56 11.60
C CYS A 758 17.50 17.34 12.09
N GLU A 759 18.54 17.47 11.25
CA GLU A 759 19.75 18.24 11.60
C GLU A 759 19.45 19.74 11.79
N THR A 760 18.52 20.29 10.99
CA THR A 760 18.20 21.72 10.96
C THR A 760 17.13 22.10 11.99
N TYR A 761 16.08 21.29 12.14
CA TYR A 761 14.88 21.62 12.92
C TYR A 761 14.59 20.67 14.08
N GLY A 762 15.18 19.46 14.07
CA GLY A 762 14.93 18.39 15.01
C GLY A 762 13.87 17.39 14.57
N ALA A 763 13.94 16.18 15.14
CA ALA A 763 13.02 15.08 14.85
C ALA A 763 11.58 15.39 15.31
N ASP A 764 11.40 15.98 16.49
CA ASP A 764 10.06 16.39 16.96
C ASP A 764 9.41 17.44 16.05
N ALA A 765 10.22 18.30 15.42
CA ALA A 765 9.70 19.27 14.44
C ALA A 765 9.26 18.56 13.15
N LEU A 766 10.01 17.58 12.66
CA LEU A 766 9.63 16.77 11.50
C LEU A 766 8.31 16.03 11.79
N ARG A 767 8.20 15.33 12.91
CA ARG A 767 7.01 14.57 13.30
C ARG A 767 5.75 15.43 13.36
N LEU A 768 5.83 16.55 14.06
CA LEU A 768 4.71 17.50 14.15
C LEU A 768 4.36 18.12 12.80
N TYR A 769 5.36 18.42 11.96
CA TYR A 769 5.11 19.06 10.68
C TYR A 769 4.41 18.13 9.69
N GLU A 770 4.82 16.89 9.60
CA GLU A 770 4.14 15.90 8.74
C GLU A 770 2.68 15.70 9.13
N MET A 771 2.40 15.67 10.43
CA MET A 771 1.02 15.60 10.91
C MET A 771 0.24 16.90 10.66
N PHE A 772 0.90 18.05 10.69
CA PHE A 772 0.26 19.36 10.50
C PHE A 772 -0.10 19.65 9.03
N LEU A 773 0.59 19.04 8.06
CA LEU A 773 0.39 19.30 6.62
C LEU A 773 -1.05 19.12 6.14
N GLY A 774 -1.85 18.28 6.80
CA GLY A 774 -3.26 18.03 6.45
C GLY A 774 -3.75 16.66 6.92
N PRO A 775 -4.99 16.28 6.55
CA PRO A 775 -5.56 14.99 6.90
C PRO A 775 -4.67 13.82 6.44
N LEU A 776 -4.59 12.74 7.24
CA LEU A 776 -3.66 11.64 7.01
C LEU A 776 -3.83 11.00 5.62
N GLU A 777 -5.06 10.79 5.17
CA GLU A 777 -5.39 10.08 3.93
C GLU A 777 -5.20 10.91 2.65
N GLN A 778 -4.96 12.23 2.76
CA GLN A 778 -4.85 13.11 1.61
C GLN A 778 -3.40 13.24 1.11
N TYR A 779 -3.24 13.41 -0.20
CA TYR A 779 -1.95 13.77 -0.80
C TYR A 779 -1.60 15.22 -0.48
N LYS A 780 -0.33 15.49 -0.18
CA LYS A 780 0.14 16.79 0.33
C LYS A 780 1.47 17.17 -0.32
N PRO A 781 1.61 18.37 -0.89
CA PRO A 781 2.91 18.83 -1.36
C PRO A 781 3.80 19.19 -0.16
N TRP A 782 5.06 18.75 -0.20
CA TRP A 782 6.07 19.17 0.79
C TRP A 782 6.51 20.60 0.58
N ASN A 783 6.57 21.36 1.66
CA ASN A 783 7.10 22.72 1.68
C ASN A 783 7.98 22.92 2.91
N THR A 784 9.30 22.90 2.75
CA THR A 784 10.27 23.02 3.85
C THR A 784 10.11 24.34 4.64
N ALA A 785 9.67 25.43 4.00
CA ALA A 785 9.48 26.71 4.70
C ALA A 785 8.39 26.65 5.79
N GLY A 786 7.40 25.78 5.64
CA GLY A 786 6.31 25.62 6.60
C GLY A 786 6.74 25.05 7.97
N ILE A 787 7.86 24.33 8.03
CA ILE A 787 8.34 23.69 9.27
C ILE A 787 8.77 24.70 10.33
N THR A 788 9.11 25.94 9.91
CA THR A 788 9.52 27.01 10.82
C THR A 788 8.44 27.37 11.85
N GLY A 789 7.15 27.26 11.47
CA GLY A 789 6.01 27.46 12.37
C GLY A 789 6.00 26.48 13.52
N VAL A 790 6.21 25.18 13.20
CA VAL A 790 6.28 24.10 14.19
C VAL A 790 7.51 24.21 15.07
N SER A 791 8.68 24.51 14.51
CA SER A 791 9.90 24.76 15.29
C SER A 791 9.73 25.93 16.27
N THR A 792 9.02 26.99 15.87
CA THR A 792 8.66 28.10 16.75
C THR A 792 7.71 27.67 17.87
N PHE A 793 6.74 26.79 17.56
CA PHE A 793 5.85 26.20 18.56
C PHE A 793 6.63 25.42 19.63
N LEU A 794 7.57 24.55 19.24
CA LEU A 794 8.39 23.80 20.20
C LEU A 794 9.20 24.71 21.13
N LYS A 795 9.74 25.82 20.61
CA LYS A 795 10.42 26.84 21.41
C LYS A 795 9.46 27.54 22.39
N LYS A 796 8.20 27.79 22.00
CA LYS A 796 7.17 28.33 22.90
C LYS A 796 6.76 27.32 23.96
N LEU A 797 6.59 26.04 23.57
CA LEU A 797 6.31 24.96 24.52
C LEU A 797 7.42 24.88 25.58
N TRP A 798 8.68 24.87 25.17
CA TRP A 798 9.81 24.89 26.11
C TRP A 798 9.71 26.05 27.09
N LYS A 799 9.46 27.28 26.61
CA LYS A 799 9.34 28.49 27.42
C LYS A 799 8.15 28.49 28.39
N LEU A 800 7.12 27.70 28.12
CA LEU A 800 5.99 27.52 29.06
C LEU A 800 6.46 26.82 30.35
N TYR A 801 7.39 25.87 30.24
CA TYR A 801 7.92 25.07 31.38
C TYR A 801 9.21 25.60 31.96
N VAL A 802 10.06 26.28 31.21
CA VAL A 802 11.43 26.63 31.58
C VAL A 802 11.67 28.13 31.38
N ASN A 803 12.37 28.75 32.30
CA ASN A 803 12.92 30.10 32.21
C ASN A 803 14.41 30.11 32.60
N ASP A 804 15.01 31.29 32.65
CA ASP A 804 16.44 31.45 33.01
C ASP A 804 16.77 31.00 34.43
N SER A 805 15.78 30.86 35.32
CA SER A 805 15.94 30.42 36.70
C SER A 805 15.68 28.92 36.89
N GLY A 806 15.23 28.20 35.83
CA GLY A 806 14.92 26.77 35.88
C GLY A 806 13.46 26.45 35.52
N ILE A 807 12.93 25.42 36.16
CA ILE A 807 11.53 25.00 35.95
C ILE A 807 10.57 26.01 36.58
N LYS A 808 9.55 26.38 35.83
CA LYS A 808 8.51 27.33 36.24
C LYS A 808 7.33 26.66 36.96
N ALA A 809 7.21 25.34 36.82
CA ALA A 809 6.06 24.61 37.37
C ALA A 809 6.02 24.68 38.90
N THR A 810 4.83 24.93 39.45
CA THR A 810 4.51 25.02 40.86
C THR A 810 3.38 24.08 41.23
N ASP A 811 3.24 23.78 42.54
CA ASP A 811 2.12 22.96 43.03
C ASP A 811 0.89 23.80 43.42
N GLU A 812 0.84 25.07 42.98
CA GLU A 812 -0.30 25.95 43.18
C GLU A 812 -1.52 25.48 42.42
N SER A 813 -2.71 25.72 43.01
CA SER A 813 -3.98 25.39 42.36
C SER A 813 -4.13 26.19 41.06
N PRO A 814 -4.55 25.52 39.96
CA PRO A 814 -4.72 26.17 38.68
C PRO A 814 -5.93 27.10 38.65
N SER A 815 -5.90 28.11 37.78
CA SER A 815 -7.08 28.93 37.52
C SER A 815 -8.17 28.10 36.80
N LYS A 816 -9.43 28.55 36.90
CA LYS A 816 -10.55 27.93 36.17
C LYS A 816 -10.31 27.95 34.65
N ASP A 817 -9.74 29.02 34.13
CA ASP A 817 -9.43 29.17 32.71
C ASP A 817 -8.36 28.18 32.24
N ALA A 818 -7.32 27.95 33.07
CA ALA A 818 -6.29 26.96 32.77
C ALA A 818 -6.85 25.54 32.75
N LEU A 819 -7.76 25.20 33.67
CA LEU A 819 -8.46 23.90 33.67
C LEU A 819 -9.39 23.77 32.46
N LYS A 820 -10.11 24.84 32.10
CA LYS A 820 -10.96 24.85 30.90
C LYS A 820 -10.13 24.62 29.62
N THR A 821 -9.01 25.32 29.45
CA THR A 821 -8.09 25.11 28.32
C THR A 821 -7.55 23.68 28.29
N LEU A 822 -7.14 23.13 29.45
CA LEU A 822 -6.64 21.75 29.54
C LEU A 822 -7.73 20.73 29.13
N HIS A 823 -8.92 20.80 29.73
CA HIS A 823 -9.96 19.80 29.49
C HIS A 823 -10.56 19.90 28.09
N LYS A 824 -10.62 21.11 27.49
CA LYS A 824 -10.91 21.29 26.06
C LYS A 824 -9.86 20.60 25.18
N THR A 825 -8.58 20.70 25.55
CA THR A 825 -7.49 20.04 24.84
C THR A 825 -7.54 18.53 24.99
N ILE A 826 -7.77 18.01 26.21
CA ILE A 826 -7.91 16.56 26.44
C ILE A 826 -9.01 15.97 25.56
N LYS A 827 -10.22 16.61 25.58
CA LYS A 827 -11.34 16.15 24.78
C LYS A 827 -10.98 16.12 23.30
N LYS A 828 -10.50 17.24 22.77
CA LYS A 828 -10.20 17.40 21.34
C LYS A 828 -9.10 16.42 20.86
N VAL A 829 -8.01 16.31 21.60
CA VAL A 829 -6.88 15.41 21.23
C VAL A 829 -7.29 13.95 21.29
N THR A 830 -8.10 13.56 22.29
CA THR A 830 -8.65 12.19 22.36
C THR A 830 -9.48 11.85 21.13
N GLU A 831 -10.42 12.73 20.78
CA GLU A 831 -11.28 12.56 19.59
C GLU A 831 -10.46 12.53 18.30
N ASP A 832 -9.49 13.41 18.16
CA ASP A 832 -8.62 13.52 16.98
C ASP A 832 -7.76 12.27 16.78
N ILE A 833 -7.16 11.73 17.84
CA ILE A 833 -6.34 10.51 17.74
C ILE A 833 -7.21 9.31 17.34
N GLU A 834 -8.37 9.13 17.97
CA GLU A 834 -9.27 8.01 17.64
C GLU A 834 -9.84 8.12 16.22
N GLN A 835 -9.93 9.33 15.65
CA GLN A 835 -10.41 9.59 14.29
C GLN A 835 -9.27 9.81 13.27
N PHE A 836 -8.01 9.66 13.66
CA PHE A 836 -6.83 9.90 12.82
C PHE A 836 -6.74 11.33 12.25
N SER A 837 -7.34 12.31 12.94
CA SER A 837 -7.32 13.73 12.60
C SER A 837 -6.13 14.46 13.24
N PHE A 838 -4.92 13.96 13.04
CA PHE A 838 -3.72 14.43 13.73
C PHE A 838 -3.38 15.91 13.47
N ASN A 839 -3.71 16.43 12.31
CA ASN A 839 -3.48 17.84 11.94
C ASN A 839 -4.25 18.81 12.85
N THR A 840 -5.46 18.44 13.28
CA THR A 840 -6.25 19.27 14.19
C THR A 840 -5.73 19.21 15.63
N SER A 841 -5.16 18.09 16.07
CA SER A 841 -4.45 17.99 17.35
C SER A 841 -3.26 18.94 17.39
N VAL A 842 -2.41 18.99 16.37
CA VAL A 842 -1.24 19.87 16.31
C VAL A 842 -1.67 21.34 16.41
N SER A 843 -2.72 21.72 15.66
CA SER A 843 -3.29 23.07 15.76
C SER A 843 -3.80 23.38 17.17
N ASN A 844 -4.47 22.42 17.80
CA ASN A 844 -5.01 22.59 19.15
C ASN A 844 -3.92 22.70 20.22
N PHE A 845 -2.79 21.99 20.08
CA PHE A 845 -1.62 22.19 20.94
C PHE A 845 -1.06 23.60 20.84
N MET A 846 -0.98 24.17 19.64
CA MET A 846 -0.53 25.55 19.45
C MET A 846 -1.46 26.55 20.15
N ILE A 847 -2.78 26.34 20.05
CA ILE A 847 -3.78 27.16 20.77
C ILE A 847 -3.63 27.03 22.28
N ALA A 848 -3.58 25.80 22.80
CA ALA A 848 -3.46 25.54 24.24
C ALA A 848 -2.20 26.17 24.84
N VAL A 849 -1.04 26.02 24.21
CA VAL A 849 0.22 26.62 24.67
C VAL A 849 0.17 28.15 24.65
N ASN A 850 -0.45 28.77 23.63
CA ASN A 850 -0.62 30.21 23.59
C ASN A 850 -1.58 30.69 24.71
N GLU A 851 -2.73 30.02 24.90
CA GLU A 851 -3.70 30.36 25.95
C GLU A 851 -3.07 30.24 27.36
N LEU A 852 -2.44 29.10 27.69
CA LEU A 852 -1.80 28.87 28.96
C LEU A 852 -0.61 29.85 29.22
N THR A 853 0.11 30.22 28.17
CA THR A 853 1.15 31.25 28.27
C THR A 853 0.57 32.62 28.59
N ALA A 854 -0.52 33.00 27.92
CA ALA A 854 -1.20 34.30 28.18
C ALA A 854 -1.83 34.34 29.59
N GLN A 855 -2.29 33.20 30.11
CA GLN A 855 -2.82 33.04 31.46
C GLN A 855 -1.73 32.99 32.54
N GLY A 856 -0.44 32.96 32.15
CA GLY A 856 0.68 32.79 33.08
C GLY A 856 0.65 31.47 33.85
N CYS A 857 0.10 30.40 33.26
CA CYS A 857 -0.07 29.12 33.92
C CYS A 857 1.28 28.49 34.29
N SER A 858 1.44 28.18 35.58
CA SER A 858 2.60 27.44 36.13
C SER A 858 2.18 26.19 36.90
N SER A 859 0.89 25.92 37.03
CA SER A 859 0.40 24.77 37.79
C SER A 859 0.80 23.43 37.22
N ARG A 860 1.49 22.60 38.01
CA ARG A 860 1.89 21.23 37.64
C ARG A 860 0.69 20.38 37.22
N SER A 861 -0.47 20.52 37.90
CA SER A 861 -1.69 19.77 37.61
C SER A 861 -2.30 20.07 36.26
N VAL A 862 -1.85 21.14 35.58
CA VAL A 862 -2.20 21.47 34.18
C VAL A 862 -1.07 21.09 33.22
N LEU A 863 0.17 21.40 33.60
CA LEU A 863 1.34 21.23 32.73
C LEU A 863 1.71 19.76 32.48
N GLU A 864 1.66 18.90 33.51
CA GLU A 864 1.93 17.45 33.35
C GLU A 864 0.92 16.76 32.43
N PRO A 865 -0.42 16.90 32.57
CA PRO A 865 -1.37 16.34 31.66
C PRO A 865 -1.21 16.87 30.21
N LEU A 866 -0.93 18.16 30.02
CA LEU A 866 -0.67 18.73 28.70
C LEU A 866 0.55 18.05 28.03
N LEU A 867 1.59 17.80 28.79
CA LEU A 867 2.80 17.16 28.30
C LEU A 867 2.54 15.70 27.87
N ILE A 868 1.71 14.98 28.62
CA ILE A 868 1.29 13.62 28.24
C ILE A 868 0.51 13.63 26.91
N LEU A 869 -0.37 14.63 26.68
CA LEU A 869 -1.08 14.75 25.42
C LEU A 869 -0.15 15.03 24.22
N ILE A 870 0.93 15.80 24.44
CA ILE A 870 1.90 16.17 23.39
C ILE A 870 2.90 15.04 23.12
N SER A 871 3.19 14.19 24.12
CA SER A 871 4.26 13.18 24.05
C SER A 871 4.16 12.21 22.87
N PRO A 872 2.97 11.79 22.35
CA PRO A 872 2.91 10.95 21.16
C PRO A 872 3.41 11.66 19.90
N TYR A 873 3.25 12.98 19.81
CA TYR A 873 3.61 13.80 18.65
C TYR A 873 5.05 14.29 18.69
N ALA A 874 5.52 14.70 19.87
CA ALA A 874 6.86 15.25 20.10
C ALA A 874 7.50 14.58 21.33
N PRO A 875 7.92 13.31 21.19
CA PRO A 875 8.32 12.50 22.34
C PRO A 875 9.59 12.96 23.03
N HIS A 876 10.57 13.50 22.28
CA HIS A 876 11.85 13.86 22.87
C HIS A 876 11.76 15.08 23.80
N ILE A 877 11.12 16.15 23.36
CA ILE A 877 10.89 17.34 24.21
C ILE A 877 9.99 17.00 25.40
N ALA A 878 9.00 16.10 25.18
CA ALA A 878 8.10 15.70 26.25
C ALA A 878 8.82 14.91 27.35
N GLU A 879 9.65 13.95 27.00
CA GLU A 879 10.51 13.22 27.97
C GLU A 879 11.43 14.16 28.77
N GLU A 880 12.09 15.10 28.06
CA GLU A 880 13.00 16.02 28.71
C GLU A 880 12.29 16.94 29.74
N LEU A 881 11.13 17.48 29.33
CA LEU A 881 10.34 18.33 30.23
C LEU A 881 9.73 17.51 31.38
N TRP A 882 9.30 16.28 31.14
CA TRP A 882 8.79 15.35 32.14
C TRP A 882 9.83 15.02 33.19
N ALA A 883 11.05 14.70 32.77
CA ALA A 883 12.18 14.48 33.70
C ALA A 883 12.56 15.76 34.48
N LYS A 884 12.53 16.94 33.83
CA LYS A 884 12.78 18.21 34.49
C LYS A 884 11.71 18.59 35.52
N LEU A 885 10.48 18.12 35.35
CA LEU A 885 9.42 18.24 36.36
C LEU A 885 9.67 17.37 37.61
N GLY A 886 10.69 16.50 37.60
CA GLY A 886 11.10 15.67 38.74
C GLY A 886 10.56 14.23 38.67
N ASN A 887 9.88 13.85 37.61
CA ASN A 887 9.42 12.49 37.40
C ASN A 887 10.61 11.57 37.10
N GLN A 888 10.61 10.37 37.69
CA GLN A 888 11.73 9.43 37.59
C GLN A 888 11.57 8.45 36.43
N ASP A 889 10.33 8.10 36.11
CA ASP A 889 9.99 7.17 35.03
C ASP A 889 9.82 7.90 33.70
N SER A 890 9.97 7.18 32.57
CA SER A 890 9.67 7.72 31.27
C SER A 890 8.21 8.16 31.14
N ILE A 891 7.95 9.27 30.46
CA ILE A 891 6.58 9.74 30.20
C ILE A 891 5.75 8.69 29.47
N SER A 892 6.37 7.76 28.73
CA SER A 892 5.71 6.67 28.02
C SER A 892 4.92 5.74 28.93
N SER A 893 5.22 5.71 30.24
CA SER A 893 4.49 4.94 31.27
C SER A 893 3.34 5.70 31.93
N ALA A 894 3.23 7.01 31.70
CA ALA A 894 2.21 7.85 32.29
C ALA A 894 0.81 7.51 31.78
N LYS A 895 -0.20 7.63 32.63
CA LYS A 895 -1.59 7.40 32.23
C LYS A 895 -2.15 8.59 31.43
N PHE A 896 -2.88 8.29 30.37
CA PHE A 896 -3.54 9.32 29.58
C PHE A 896 -4.53 10.12 30.43
N PRO A 897 -4.55 11.46 30.32
CA PRO A 897 -5.44 12.33 31.11
C PRO A 897 -6.91 12.04 30.84
N VAL A 898 -7.74 12.09 31.88
CA VAL A 898 -9.18 11.86 31.77
C VAL A 898 -9.89 13.20 31.56
N PHE A 899 -10.79 13.23 30.58
CA PHE A 899 -11.64 14.39 30.33
C PHE A 899 -12.77 14.50 31.36
N GLU A 900 -12.91 15.68 31.96
CA GLU A 900 -14.01 15.99 32.90
C GLU A 900 -14.88 17.12 32.35
N PRO A 901 -16.16 16.82 31.97
CA PRO A 901 -17.06 17.80 31.36
C PRO A 901 -17.35 19.01 32.21
N SER A 902 -17.29 18.90 33.55
CA SER A 902 -17.57 19.95 34.51
C SER A 902 -16.72 21.20 34.31
N TYR A 903 -15.48 21.03 33.82
CA TYR A 903 -14.58 22.16 33.53
C TYR A 903 -14.91 22.93 32.24
N LEU A 904 -15.80 22.41 31.38
CA LEU A 904 -16.26 23.09 30.18
C LEU A 904 -17.59 23.82 30.36
N VAL A 905 -18.23 23.64 31.49
CA VAL A 905 -19.50 24.37 31.81
C VAL A 905 -19.15 25.85 31.99
N GLU A 906 -19.69 26.68 31.16
CA GLU A 906 -19.58 28.13 31.31
C GLU A 906 -20.40 28.59 32.51
N SER A 907 -19.72 29.08 33.53
CA SER A 907 -20.38 29.70 34.69
C SER A 907 -20.63 31.19 34.49
N SER A 908 -19.97 31.81 33.51
CA SER A 908 -20.16 33.24 33.17
C SER A 908 -20.11 33.47 31.67
N LYS A 909 -20.64 34.59 31.23
CA LYS A 909 -20.63 35.02 29.84
C LYS A 909 -20.42 36.53 29.73
N ASN A 910 -19.65 36.94 28.72
CA ASN A 910 -19.54 38.35 28.36
C ASN A 910 -20.80 38.84 27.64
N TYR A 911 -21.62 39.56 28.37
CA TYR A 911 -22.81 40.20 27.79
C TYR A 911 -22.43 41.53 27.14
N PRO A 912 -22.74 41.71 25.82
CA PRO A 912 -22.69 43.03 25.22
C PRO A 912 -23.77 43.92 25.85
N ILE A 913 -23.30 45.08 26.41
CA ILE A 913 -24.20 46.07 27.00
C ILE A 913 -24.38 47.19 25.98
N SER A 914 -25.62 47.32 25.51
CA SER A 914 -26.02 48.27 24.48
C SER A 914 -26.89 49.37 25.06
N PHE A 915 -26.79 50.58 24.49
CA PHE A 915 -27.65 51.70 24.77
C PHE A 915 -28.34 52.12 23.47
N ASN A 916 -29.69 52.05 23.48
CA ASN A 916 -30.54 52.32 22.30
C ASN A 916 -30.03 51.49 21.07
N GLY A 917 -29.76 50.20 21.28
CA GLY A 917 -29.30 49.27 20.23
C GLY A 917 -27.81 49.39 19.81
N LYS A 918 -27.05 50.34 20.36
CA LYS A 918 -25.65 50.50 20.05
C LYS A 918 -24.77 49.94 21.21
N MET A 919 -23.97 48.94 20.96
CA MET A 919 -23.07 48.35 21.95
C MET A 919 -22.06 49.37 22.46
N ARG A 920 -21.81 49.44 23.76
CA ARG A 920 -20.91 50.37 24.42
C ARG A 920 -19.74 49.67 25.12
N PHE A 921 -20.01 48.58 25.81
CA PHE A 921 -19.00 47.78 26.47
C PHE A 921 -19.51 46.33 26.67
N THR A 922 -18.67 45.45 27.13
CA THR A 922 -19.00 44.08 27.56
C THR A 922 -18.87 43.97 29.06
N LEU A 923 -19.72 43.19 29.71
CA LEU A 923 -19.68 42.89 31.13
C LEU A 923 -19.82 41.37 31.32
N GLU A 924 -18.86 40.79 32.04
CA GLU A 924 -18.91 39.38 32.39
C GLU A 924 -19.89 39.17 33.53
N LEU A 925 -20.95 38.33 33.29
CA LEU A 925 -21.97 38.00 34.23
C LEU A 925 -22.15 36.48 34.33
N SER A 926 -22.42 35.99 35.57
CA SER A 926 -22.74 34.57 35.77
C SER A 926 -23.97 34.16 34.96
N LEU A 927 -23.95 32.97 34.40
CA LEU A 927 -25.09 32.38 33.69
C LEU A 927 -26.20 31.94 34.66
N ASP A 928 -25.90 31.81 35.95
CA ASP A 928 -26.89 31.45 36.99
C ASP A 928 -27.71 32.64 37.45
N LEU A 929 -27.34 33.87 37.02
CA LEU A 929 -28.12 35.06 37.37
C LEU A 929 -29.51 35.09 36.67
N SER A 930 -30.51 35.38 37.43
CA SER A 930 -31.85 35.69 36.91
C SER A 930 -31.85 36.97 36.07
N LYS A 931 -32.87 37.20 35.30
CA LYS A 931 -33.03 38.45 34.52
C LYS A 931 -32.94 39.71 35.37
N ASP A 932 -33.53 39.65 36.57
CA ASP A 932 -33.63 40.80 37.47
C ASP A 932 -32.28 41.06 38.13
N GLU A 933 -31.51 40.02 38.46
CA GLU A 933 -30.15 40.13 38.99
C GLU A 933 -29.17 40.65 37.91
N ILE A 934 -29.29 40.18 36.65
CA ILE A 934 -28.52 40.70 35.52
C ILE A 934 -28.83 42.20 35.34
N GLU A 935 -30.12 42.60 35.38
CA GLU A 935 -30.51 43.98 35.24
C GLU A 935 -29.94 44.86 36.35
N GLN A 936 -30.08 44.42 37.59
CA GLN A 936 -29.53 45.14 38.77
C GLN A 936 -28.02 45.28 38.67
N THR A 937 -27.30 44.21 38.35
CA THR A 937 -25.82 44.21 38.22
C THR A 937 -25.34 45.17 37.12
N VAL A 938 -26.01 45.13 35.97
CA VAL A 938 -25.69 45.99 34.83
C VAL A 938 -25.99 47.46 35.16
N LEU A 939 -27.10 47.75 35.80
CA LEU A 939 -27.44 49.13 36.18
C LEU A 939 -26.53 49.72 37.26
N ALA A 940 -26.03 48.89 38.20
CA ALA A 940 -25.08 49.26 39.23
C ALA A 940 -23.65 49.45 38.73
N HIS A 941 -23.32 48.96 37.53
CA HIS A 941 -21.95 48.97 36.97
C HIS A 941 -21.53 50.39 36.58
N GLU A 942 -20.29 50.78 36.97
CA GLU A 942 -19.72 52.12 36.80
C GLU A 942 -19.85 52.68 35.34
N LYS A 943 -19.59 51.86 34.35
CA LYS A 943 -19.69 52.23 32.93
C LYS A 943 -21.12 52.48 32.48
N THR A 944 -22.09 51.81 33.10
CA THR A 944 -23.54 52.07 32.86
C THR A 944 -23.95 53.38 33.44
N ILE A 945 -23.56 53.64 34.72
CA ILE A 945 -23.81 54.88 35.43
C ILE A 945 -23.24 56.08 34.64
N ALA A 946 -21.96 55.96 34.18
CA ALA A 946 -21.31 56.95 33.38
C ALA A 946 -22.01 57.26 32.04
N GLN A 947 -22.61 56.21 31.37
CA GLN A 947 -23.34 56.38 30.13
C GLN A 947 -24.78 56.97 30.35
N LEU A 948 -25.39 56.70 31.49
CA LEU A 948 -26.69 57.24 31.88
C LEU A 948 -26.64 58.71 32.27
N GLN A 949 -25.50 59.18 32.84
CA GLN A 949 -25.29 60.57 33.24
C GLN A 949 -26.44 61.12 34.15
N GLY A 950 -26.92 60.28 35.10
CA GLY A 950 -28.03 60.61 35.98
C GLY A 950 -29.46 60.43 35.40
N ARG A 951 -29.60 59.96 34.16
CA ARG A 951 -30.89 59.69 33.54
C ARG A 951 -31.38 58.31 33.98
N VAL A 952 -32.68 58.17 34.21
CA VAL A 952 -33.30 56.87 34.49
C VAL A 952 -33.66 56.22 33.15
N PRO A 953 -33.26 54.92 32.94
CA PRO A 953 -33.64 54.25 31.71
C PRO A 953 -35.13 54.00 31.64
N LYS A 954 -35.70 54.16 30.44
CA LYS A 954 -37.14 53.86 30.22
C LYS A 954 -37.45 52.37 30.26
N LYS A 955 -36.50 51.57 29.84
CA LYS A 955 -36.62 50.10 29.82
C LYS A 955 -35.25 49.44 29.73
N VAL A 956 -35.02 48.33 30.44
CA VAL A 956 -33.88 47.46 30.25
C VAL A 956 -34.39 46.14 29.66
N ILE A 957 -33.79 45.74 28.55
CA ILE A 957 -34.12 44.52 27.86
C ILE A 957 -32.96 43.55 28.10
N VAL A 958 -33.19 42.55 28.96
CA VAL A 958 -32.25 41.46 29.23
C VAL A 958 -32.63 40.24 28.42
N VAL A 959 -31.75 39.76 27.58
CA VAL A 959 -31.83 38.47 26.92
C VAL A 959 -30.76 37.56 27.55
N PRO A 960 -31.15 36.68 28.48
CA PRO A 960 -30.20 35.83 29.20
C PRO A 960 -29.28 35.07 28.21
N GLY A 961 -28.00 35.04 28.49
CA GLY A 961 -26.99 34.39 27.66
C GLY A 961 -26.70 35.10 26.35
N LYS A 962 -27.28 36.29 26.07
CA LYS A 962 -27.10 36.98 24.78
C LYS A 962 -26.66 38.43 24.90
N ILE A 963 -27.50 39.31 25.41
CA ILE A 963 -27.32 40.77 25.36
C ILE A 963 -28.14 41.47 26.43
N VAL A 964 -27.65 42.63 26.89
CA VAL A 964 -28.45 43.60 27.63
C VAL A 964 -28.54 44.90 26.86
N ASN A 965 -29.77 45.38 26.62
CA ASN A 965 -29.97 46.67 25.92
C ASN A 965 -30.74 47.65 26.81
N ILE A 966 -30.15 48.76 27.14
CA ILE A 966 -30.71 49.87 27.94
C ILE A 966 -31.30 50.88 27.01
N VAL A 967 -32.56 51.15 27.17
CA VAL A 967 -33.35 52.13 26.38
C VAL A 967 -33.73 53.32 27.25
N GLY A 968 -33.30 54.51 26.84
CA GLY A 968 -33.59 55.73 27.57
C GLY A 968 -33.08 56.97 26.94
#